data_dce57d77e1ce554ed9062b0a8ddd6dec
#
_entry.id   dce57d77e1ce554ed9062b0a8ddd6dec
#
_cell.length_a   1.000
_cell.length_b   1.000
_cell.length_c   1.000
_cell.angle_alpha   90.00
_cell.angle_beta   90.00
_cell.angle_gamma   90.00
#
_symmetry.space_group_name_H-M   'P 1'
#
loop_
_entity.id
_entity.type
_entity.pdbx_description
1 polymer ?
#
loop_
_entity_poly.entity_id
_entity_poly.type
_entity_poly.pdbx_seq_one_letter_code
_entity_poly.pdbx_strand_id
1 'polypeptide(L)'
;MFAMYKGLLIIVMGLVAVVLQAAGTVDFVDTRVGTAFATTQTAGLFGKGSEEHGQTIPAVTVPNGMNFWTPQTRDTEQKCIAPYYYADSLFQGFRNSHWLNGGCTQDYGSMTVAFMGDSLRTSPKSRGSRFSHEDEIARPDYYSLQLPDEGLGVEMTGTSRAAIFRVTYSDSGTGCIVVNPNSDEGEGWIEVDIARRQIRGENPVHRIYQGWGERAGFSGYFVVALPDDMDIIETGCFCGDTVYSGQSDIRGTRGIGAYVRFRTVANKPMVVKAASSFTSVNGAIGNLNAEIPGWNFLSVRQNAASEWNRRFGLARVEGGSDSDKAMFYGSLYRASLLPRTLSDADGSYPAFASNGVVNKMPDGQVYYDDFSMWDTYRALHPLITLLTPERSGEMMQSLVLKACQGGWMPIFPCWNSYTAAMIGDHCAVAIADAAMKGVRNFDLDTAYKYLRQNAFVLPGTYGEYADGMGRRALDSYLKCGYIPLEDTVGEAFHRREQTSRTLEYSLDDFALSQLASLLGIDGDADILRKRSENWRNVYDPVLGYVNGRFIDGTFAKNTDPFGFNKAITEGAPCHYTWYVPHNPRGLIEAMDGSDSFVSKLDSMFTCRRYWHGNEPCHQVAYMFNYAGRYDLTQKWVRYIAATEYQNTPGGLSGNDDAGQMSAWYVFTALGFYPVCPSQPEYALGVPLFEKVVLKPEGGKPLVIMAHDYSAENIYVAEVRLNGVRVDGGIITHGQVTGGGLLEFFMTNRPR
;
A
#
# COMPACT_ATOMS: atom_id res chain seq x y z
N MET A 1 -0.73 2.28 88.94
CA MET A 1 -1.90 1.63 88.36
C MET A 1 -1.83 1.86 86.85
N PHE A 2 -1.85 0.82 86.10
CA PHE A 2 -1.41 0.61 84.75
C PHE A 2 -1.98 1.64 83.72
N ALA A 3 -1.07 2.24 82.94
CA ALA A 3 -1.38 2.90 81.69
C ALA A 3 -0.83 2.07 80.50
N MET A 4 -1.70 1.52 79.67
CA MET A 4 -1.38 0.77 78.47
C MET A 4 -1.11 1.75 77.33
N TYR A 5 0.10 1.72 76.77
CA TYR A 5 0.46 2.32 75.48
C TYR A 5 -0.10 1.47 74.33
N LYS A 6 -0.98 1.99 73.56
CA LYS A 6 -1.33 1.46 72.22
C LYS A 6 -0.46 2.15 71.15
N GLY A 7 0.50 1.41 70.64
CA GLY A 7 1.25 1.83 69.46
C GLY A 7 0.40 1.73 68.24
N LEU A 8 0.28 2.85 67.51
CA LEU A 8 -0.38 2.95 66.22
C LEU A 8 0.64 2.58 65.11
N LEU A 9 0.49 1.39 64.56
CA LEU A 9 1.27 0.95 63.39
C LEU A 9 0.64 1.57 62.13
N ILE A 10 1.24 2.61 61.57
CA ILE A 10 0.85 3.20 60.29
C ILE A 10 1.46 2.33 59.18
N ILE A 11 0.64 1.48 58.57
CA ILE A 11 0.99 0.78 57.33
C ILE A 11 0.81 1.79 56.18
N VAL A 12 1.91 2.29 55.66
CA VAL A 12 1.92 3.06 54.39
C VAL A 12 1.76 2.02 53.27
N MET A 13 0.53 1.76 52.88
CA MET A 13 0.26 1.12 51.58
C MET A 13 0.57 2.11 50.47
N GLY A 14 1.73 1.95 49.82
CA GLY A 14 2.02 2.60 48.56
C GLY A 14 1.02 2.11 47.50
N LEU A 15 0.00 2.91 47.20
CA LEU A 15 -0.80 2.76 46.00
C LEU A 15 0.12 3.01 44.79
N VAL A 16 0.62 1.94 44.19
CA VAL A 16 1.08 1.99 42.80
C VAL A 16 -0.20 2.10 41.96
N ALA A 17 -0.55 3.31 41.63
CA ALA A 17 -1.56 3.56 40.59
C ALA A 17 -1.00 3.04 39.27
N VAL A 18 -1.30 1.77 38.94
CA VAL A 18 -1.24 1.31 37.57
C VAL A 18 -2.28 2.14 36.82
N VAL A 19 -1.83 3.20 36.17
CA VAL A 19 -2.65 3.90 35.17
C VAL A 19 -2.86 2.87 34.08
N LEU A 20 -3.98 2.17 34.11
CA LEU A 20 -4.51 1.45 32.96
C LEU A 20 -4.79 2.54 31.91
N GLN A 21 -3.80 2.77 31.06
CA GLN A 21 -3.99 3.58 29.86
C GLN A 21 -5.04 2.82 29.07
N ALA A 22 -6.20 3.45 28.81
CA ALA A 22 -7.22 2.85 27.95
C ALA A 22 -6.54 2.43 26.64
N ALA A 23 -6.72 1.17 26.24
CA ALA A 23 -6.12 0.62 25.05
C ALA A 23 -6.37 1.55 23.86
N GLY A 24 -5.32 2.01 23.19
CA GLY A 24 -5.44 2.87 22.03
C GLY A 24 -5.97 2.07 20.84
N THR A 25 -6.50 2.75 19.83
CA THR A 25 -6.99 2.09 18.61
C THR A 25 -5.87 1.30 17.88
N VAL A 26 -4.62 1.73 18.03
CA VAL A 26 -3.43 1.06 17.50
C VAL A 26 -3.25 -0.37 18.07
N ASP A 27 -3.77 -0.64 19.25
CA ASP A 27 -3.64 -1.94 19.91
C ASP A 27 -4.48 -3.05 19.25
N PHE A 28 -5.48 -2.70 18.41
CA PHE A 28 -6.23 -3.67 17.61
C PHE A 28 -5.47 -4.23 16.42
N VAL A 29 -4.40 -3.57 15.94
CA VAL A 29 -3.76 -3.90 14.69
C VAL A 29 -2.67 -4.95 14.86
N ASP A 30 -2.84 -6.11 14.22
CA ASP A 30 -1.78 -7.08 13.96
C ASP A 30 -1.23 -6.86 12.55
N THR A 31 0.04 -6.45 12.44
CA THR A 31 0.65 -6.15 11.15
C THR A 31 1.06 -7.39 10.35
N ARG A 32 0.86 -8.61 10.89
CA ARG A 32 1.16 -9.89 10.22
C ARG A 32 0.06 -10.37 9.28
N VAL A 33 -1.11 -9.72 9.25
CA VAL A 33 -2.22 -10.10 8.35
C VAL A 33 -1.77 -9.97 6.88
N GLY A 34 -1.87 -11.06 6.12
CA GLY A 34 -1.46 -11.17 4.71
C GLY A 34 -0.03 -11.73 4.51
N THR A 35 0.70 -12.09 5.58
CA THR A 35 2.08 -12.60 5.49
C THR A 35 2.19 -14.13 5.34
N ALA A 36 1.07 -14.85 5.40
CA ALA A 36 1.01 -16.30 5.19
C ALA A 36 0.23 -16.65 3.93
N PHE A 37 0.26 -17.94 3.54
CA PHE A 37 -0.62 -18.46 2.50
C PHE A 37 -2.08 -18.10 2.79
N ALA A 38 -2.75 -17.60 1.76
CA ALA A 38 -4.14 -17.17 1.85
C ALA A 38 -5.07 -18.35 2.17
N THR A 39 -5.93 -18.14 3.16
CA THR A 39 -6.91 -19.15 3.62
C THR A 39 -8.33 -18.79 3.22
N THR A 40 -8.50 -17.73 2.43
CA THR A 40 -9.78 -17.22 1.97
C THR A 40 -10.35 -18.03 0.81
N GLN A 41 -11.65 -17.86 0.54
CA GLN A 41 -12.35 -18.74 -0.39
C GLN A 41 -11.91 -18.58 -1.85
N THR A 42 -11.77 -17.33 -2.33
CA THR A 42 -11.44 -17.11 -3.74
C THR A 42 -9.95 -17.31 -4.02
N ALA A 43 -9.08 -17.06 -3.05
CA ALA A 43 -7.66 -17.39 -3.16
C ALA A 43 -7.42 -18.88 -3.38
N GLY A 44 -8.17 -19.75 -2.70
CA GLY A 44 -8.10 -21.20 -2.89
C GLY A 44 -8.55 -21.68 -4.29
N LEU A 45 -9.30 -20.85 -5.04
CA LEU A 45 -9.75 -21.16 -6.40
C LEU A 45 -8.84 -20.59 -7.48
N PHE A 46 -8.33 -19.38 -7.29
CA PHE A 46 -7.68 -18.59 -8.34
C PHE A 46 -6.25 -18.18 -8.00
N GLY A 47 -5.89 -18.03 -6.71
CA GLY A 47 -4.57 -17.62 -6.27
C GLY A 47 -3.48 -18.57 -6.77
N LYS A 48 -2.45 -18.01 -7.43
CA LYS A 48 -1.29 -18.74 -7.94
C LYS A 48 -0.04 -17.86 -7.85
N GLY A 49 1.09 -18.48 -7.55
CA GLY A 49 2.36 -17.75 -7.47
C GLY A 49 2.34 -16.70 -6.37
N SER A 50 2.57 -15.43 -6.69
CA SER A 50 2.54 -14.33 -5.70
C SER A 50 1.16 -14.14 -5.06
N GLU A 51 0.09 -14.44 -5.80
CA GLU A 51 -1.30 -14.31 -5.34
C GLU A 51 -1.71 -15.36 -4.28
N GLU A 52 -0.83 -16.29 -3.95
CA GLU A 52 -1.03 -17.21 -2.82
C GLU A 52 -0.84 -16.54 -1.45
N HIS A 53 -0.38 -15.28 -1.44
CA HIS A 53 -0.15 -14.48 -0.22
C HIS A 53 -0.67 -13.05 -0.39
N GLY A 54 -0.94 -12.38 0.73
CA GLY A 54 -1.21 -10.94 0.72
C GLY A 54 0.01 -10.07 0.41
N GLN A 55 1.20 -10.65 0.36
CA GLN A 55 2.49 -9.99 0.12
C GLN A 55 2.74 -8.78 1.04
N THR A 56 2.13 -8.77 2.21
CA THR A 56 2.32 -7.77 3.24
C THR A 56 3.54 -8.08 4.10
N ILE A 57 4.02 -7.08 4.83
CA ILE A 57 5.08 -7.24 5.84
C ILE A 57 4.65 -6.59 7.15
N PRO A 58 5.14 -7.06 8.31
CA PRO A 58 4.87 -6.44 9.59
C PRO A 58 5.69 -5.16 9.75
N ALA A 59 5.29 -4.10 9.02
CA ALA A 59 5.99 -2.84 8.99
C ALA A 59 5.74 -2.00 10.25
N VAL A 60 6.82 -1.54 10.87
CA VAL A 60 6.81 -0.49 11.90
C VAL A 60 7.19 0.83 11.23
N THR A 61 6.28 1.80 11.25
CA THR A 61 6.44 3.11 10.62
C THR A 61 5.34 4.05 11.11
N VAL A 62 5.24 5.25 10.55
CA VAL A 62 4.09 6.16 10.68
C VAL A 62 3.29 6.19 9.36
N PRO A 63 2.06 6.74 9.33
CA PRO A 63 1.29 6.82 8.08
C PRO A 63 2.07 7.48 6.93
N ASN A 64 2.18 6.79 5.79
CA ASN A 64 2.94 7.19 4.60
C ASN A 64 4.44 7.43 4.86
N GLY A 65 5.03 6.75 5.85
CA GLY A 65 6.45 6.88 6.17
C GLY A 65 7.36 6.45 5.01
N MET A 66 8.60 6.99 4.98
CA MET A 66 9.60 6.63 3.98
C MET A 66 10.02 5.17 4.14
N ASN A 67 10.29 4.75 5.37
CA ASN A 67 10.86 3.45 5.71
C ASN A 67 9.81 2.54 6.32
N PHE A 68 9.84 1.27 5.91
CA PHE A 68 9.12 0.19 6.56
C PHE A 68 10.13 -0.67 7.30
N TRP A 69 10.28 -0.43 8.60
CA TRP A 69 11.14 -1.27 9.42
C TRP A 69 10.44 -2.58 9.69
N THR A 70 11.04 -3.69 9.28
CA THR A 70 10.42 -5.01 9.36
C THR A 70 11.42 -6.06 9.81
N PRO A 71 10.99 -7.11 10.54
CA PRO A 71 11.82 -8.29 10.70
C PRO A 71 12.13 -8.87 9.33
N GLN A 72 13.34 -9.40 9.18
CA GLN A 72 13.76 -10.13 8.00
C GLN A 72 13.86 -11.61 8.34
N THR A 73 13.13 -12.44 7.59
CA THR A 73 13.19 -13.91 7.69
C THR A 73 13.79 -14.53 6.44
N ARG A 74 13.94 -13.74 5.37
CA ARG A 74 14.58 -14.14 4.10
C ARG A 74 15.55 -13.06 3.65
N ASP A 75 16.69 -13.46 3.16
CA ASP A 75 17.63 -12.60 2.46
C ASP A 75 17.16 -12.43 1.02
N THR A 76 16.66 -11.28 0.68
CA THR A 76 16.01 -11.11 -0.60
C THR A 76 15.98 -9.68 -1.10
N GLU A 77 16.38 -9.54 -2.36
CA GLU A 77 15.96 -8.50 -3.28
C GLU A 77 15.43 -9.13 -4.57
N GLN A 78 14.83 -10.30 -4.46
CA GLN A 78 14.22 -11.00 -5.58
C GLN A 78 12.77 -10.55 -5.77
N LYS A 79 12.34 -10.54 -7.01
CA LYS A 79 10.97 -10.18 -7.38
C LYS A 79 9.95 -11.11 -6.73
N CYS A 80 8.87 -10.55 -6.21
CA CYS A 80 7.74 -11.22 -5.56
C CYS A 80 8.11 -12.01 -4.30
N ILE A 81 9.24 -11.71 -3.67
CA ILE A 81 9.63 -12.31 -2.41
C ILE A 81 9.74 -11.21 -1.36
N ALA A 82 8.78 -11.15 -0.46
CA ALA A 82 8.80 -10.21 0.66
C ALA A 82 9.89 -10.56 1.68
N PRO A 83 10.43 -9.59 2.41
CA PRO A 83 11.47 -9.84 3.41
C PRO A 83 11.00 -10.68 4.62
N TYR A 84 9.70 -10.83 4.83
CA TYR A 84 9.11 -11.60 5.92
C TYR A 84 7.95 -12.48 5.43
N TYR A 85 7.95 -13.75 5.86
CA TYR A 85 6.80 -14.65 5.74
C TYR A 85 6.53 -15.32 7.08
N TYR A 86 5.25 -15.39 7.47
CA TYR A 86 4.82 -15.98 8.73
C TYR A 86 5.21 -17.46 8.90
N ALA A 87 5.37 -18.20 7.80
CA ALA A 87 5.78 -19.61 7.85
C ALA A 87 7.28 -19.81 8.16
N ASP A 88 8.08 -18.75 8.13
CA ASP A 88 9.50 -18.83 8.40
C ASP A 88 9.77 -18.86 9.91
N SER A 89 10.83 -19.54 10.33
CA SER A 89 11.18 -19.76 11.75
C SER A 89 12.54 -19.17 12.15
N LEU A 90 13.23 -18.50 11.23
CA LEU A 90 14.56 -17.91 11.44
C LEU A 90 14.52 -16.40 11.24
N PHE A 91 14.81 -15.66 12.28
CA PHE A 91 15.00 -14.21 12.21
C PHE A 91 16.45 -13.88 11.84
N GLN A 92 16.63 -13.04 10.83
CA GLN A 92 17.95 -12.69 10.25
C GLN A 92 18.39 -11.25 10.58
N GLY A 93 17.51 -10.42 11.15
CA GLY A 93 17.75 -9.03 11.47
C GLY A 93 16.52 -8.15 11.20
N PHE A 94 16.67 -6.85 11.41
CA PHE A 94 15.69 -5.84 11.04
C PHE A 94 16.09 -5.16 9.74
N ARG A 95 15.23 -5.24 8.75
CA ARG A 95 15.43 -4.63 7.44
C ARG A 95 14.80 -3.24 7.37
N ASN A 96 15.57 -2.27 6.93
CA ASN A 96 15.05 -1.00 6.42
C ASN A 96 14.50 -1.24 5.02
N SER A 97 13.23 -1.62 4.94
CA SER A 97 12.57 -2.08 3.73
C SER A 97 11.88 -0.93 2.99
N HIS A 98 11.88 -1.01 1.67
CA HIS A 98 11.06 -0.21 0.78
C HIS A 98 10.16 -1.11 -0.07
N TRP A 99 9.77 -2.24 0.48
CA TRP A 99 8.79 -3.16 -0.12
C TRP A 99 7.50 -2.41 -0.48
N LEU A 100 6.99 -2.62 -1.69
CA LEU A 100 5.66 -2.18 -2.06
C LEU A 100 4.67 -3.10 -1.34
N ASN A 101 4.25 -2.69 -0.15
CA ASN A 101 3.50 -3.56 0.76
C ASN A 101 2.25 -4.13 0.09
N GLY A 102 2.20 -5.44 -0.05
CA GLY A 102 1.13 -6.15 -0.73
C GLY A 102 1.37 -6.46 -2.20
N GLY A 103 2.39 -5.91 -2.86
CA GLY A 103 2.61 -6.10 -4.30
C GLY A 103 3.65 -7.16 -4.64
N CYS A 104 3.57 -7.73 -5.85
CA CYS A 104 4.61 -8.58 -6.42
C CYS A 104 5.73 -7.73 -7.03
N THR A 105 6.59 -7.17 -6.19
CA THR A 105 7.67 -6.26 -6.60
C THR A 105 9.05 -6.77 -6.13
N GLN A 106 10.03 -5.92 -6.09
CA GLN A 106 11.33 -6.17 -5.49
C GLN A 106 11.56 -5.13 -4.41
N ASP A 107 12.06 -5.55 -3.24
CA ASP A 107 12.44 -4.62 -2.19
C ASP A 107 13.75 -3.90 -2.59
N TYR A 108 13.81 -2.58 -2.36
CA TYR A 108 15.03 -1.79 -2.51
C TYR A 108 15.51 -1.25 -1.15
N GLY A 109 15.48 -2.12 -0.14
CA GLY A 109 15.87 -1.79 1.22
C GLY A 109 17.30 -1.27 1.30
N SER A 110 17.54 -0.27 2.15
CA SER A 110 18.87 0.35 2.25
C SER A 110 19.86 -0.49 3.06
N MET A 111 19.39 -1.10 4.17
CA MET A 111 20.26 -1.89 5.06
C MET A 111 19.47 -2.91 5.89
N THR A 112 20.19 -3.85 6.47
CA THR A 112 19.71 -4.73 7.55
C THR A 112 20.61 -4.60 8.77
N VAL A 113 20.02 -4.48 9.96
CA VAL A 113 20.69 -4.44 11.26
C VAL A 113 20.33 -5.70 12.05
N ALA A 114 21.33 -6.45 12.51
CA ALA A 114 21.15 -7.65 13.32
C ALA A 114 21.90 -7.54 14.66
N PHE A 115 21.31 -8.13 15.70
CA PHE A 115 21.86 -8.19 17.05
C PHE A 115 22.11 -9.66 17.40
N MET A 116 23.29 -9.96 17.94
CA MET A 116 23.71 -11.32 18.26
C MET A 116 24.45 -11.35 19.61
N GLY A 117 24.59 -12.56 20.17
CA GLY A 117 25.50 -12.84 21.25
C GLY A 117 26.97 -12.79 20.81
N ASP A 118 27.81 -13.55 21.47
CA ASP A 118 29.27 -13.52 21.27
C ASP A 118 29.75 -13.96 19.87
N SER A 119 29.01 -14.88 19.23
CA SER A 119 29.42 -15.46 17.94
C SER A 119 29.09 -14.56 16.76
N LEU A 120 30.09 -13.98 16.11
CA LEU A 120 29.91 -13.22 14.87
C LEU A 120 29.54 -14.17 13.70
N ARG A 121 28.38 -13.96 13.11
CA ARG A 121 27.90 -14.65 11.91
C ARG A 121 27.49 -13.61 10.87
N THR A 122 28.12 -13.67 9.73
CA THR A 122 28.16 -12.58 8.75
C THR A 122 27.06 -12.68 7.70
N SER A 123 26.81 -13.88 7.14
CA SER A 123 25.77 -14.05 6.14
C SER A 123 24.35 -14.08 6.77
N PRO A 124 23.31 -13.56 6.10
CA PRO A 124 21.94 -13.60 6.59
C PRO A 124 21.50 -15.01 7.02
N LYS A 125 21.81 -16.01 6.21
CA LYS A 125 21.48 -17.41 6.49
C LYS A 125 22.20 -17.94 7.74
N SER A 126 23.49 -17.64 7.92
CA SER A 126 24.26 -18.13 9.06
C SER A 126 23.87 -17.46 10.38
N ARG A 127 23.41 -16.20 10.34
CA ARG A 127 22.98 -15.45 11.52
C ARG A 127 21.52 -15.67 11.89
N GLY A 128 20.75 -16.41 11.07
CA GLY A 128 19.36 -16.72 11.37
C GLY A 128 19.20 -17.37 12.75
N SER A 129 18.45 -16.75 13.63
CA SER A 129 18.15 -17.22 14.99
C SER A 129 16.71 -17.66 15.09
N ARG A 130 16.44 -18.76 15.80
CA ARG A 130 15.08 -19.25 16.00
C ARG A 130 14.27 -18.27 16.83
N PHE A 131 13.00 -18.11 16.48
CA PHE A 131 12.02 -17.34 17.23
C PHE A 131 10.67 -18.04 17.26
N SER A 132 9.78 -17.61 18.13
CA SER A 132 8.40 -18.09 18.23
C SER A 132 7.43 -16.95 17.98
N HIS A 133 6.39 -17.21 17.20
CA HIS A 133 5.29 -16.25 17.02
C HIS A 133 4.46 -16.03 18.31
N GLU A 134 4.58 -16.88 19.31
CA GLU A 134 3.98 -16.67 20.63
C GLU A 134 4.65 -15.52 21.41
N ASP A 135 5.94 -15.29 21.15
CA ASP A 135 6.73 -14.21 21.75
C ASP A 135 6.85 -12.98 20.84
N GLU A 136 6.26 -13.03 19.65
CA GLU A 136 6.29 -11.96 18.66
C GLU A 136 5.15 -10.97 18.87
N ILE A 137 5.46 -9.70 19.05
CA ILE A 137 4.49 -8.60 19.03
C ILE A 137 4.73 -7.78 17.77
N ALA A 138 3.71 -7.69 16.92
CA ALA A 138 3.77 -6.99 15.64
C ALA A 138 2.62 -5.97 15.54
N ARG A 139 2.95 -4.66 15.74
CA ARG A 139 2.03 -3.53 15.72
C ARG A 139 2.58 -2.42 14.81
N PRO A 140 1.76 -1.49 14.36
CA PRO A 140 2.21 -0.37 13.54
C PRO A 140 3.30 0.50 14.17
N ASP A 141 3.23 0.68 15.50
CA ASP A 141 4.12 1.50 16.32
C ASP A 141 5.24 0.73 17.00
N TYR A 142 5.20 -0.61 16.95
CA TYR A 142 6.08 -1.42 17.80
C TYR A 142 6.21 -2.85 17.31
N TYR A 143 7.44 -3.35 17.34
CA TYR A 143 7.74 -4.75 17.13
C TYR A 143 8.66 -5.28 18.23
N SER A 144 8.45 -6.52 18.68
CA SER A 144 9.37 -7.19 19.59
C SER A 144 9.39 -8.69 19.38
N LEU A 145 10.52 -9.30 19.69
CA LEU A 145 10.70 -10.75 19.72
C LEU A 145 11.78 -11.17 20.72
N GLN A 146 11.74 -12.46 21.10
CA GLN A 146 12.79 -13.10 21.86
C GLN A 146 13.64 -13.98 20.95
N LEU A 147 14.96 -13.95 21.13
CA LEU A 147 15.94 -14.78 20.43
C LEU A 147 16.67 -15.67 21.45
N PRO A 148 16.10 -16.82 21.83
CA PRO A 148 16.67 -17.67 22.87
C PRO A 148 18.07 -18.19 22.53
N ASP A 149 18.35 -18.47 21.26
CA ASP A 149 19.65 -18.94 20.81
C ASP A 149 20.75 -17.87 20.98
N GLU A 150 20.37 -16.59 21.03
CA GLU A 150 21.27 -15.45 21.24
C GLU A 150 21.28 -14.96 22.71
N GLY A 151 20.37 -15.44 23.52
CA GLY A 151 20.19 -14.95 24.88
C GLY A 151 19.79 -13.48 24.95
N LEU A 152 18.92 -13.00 24.05
CA LEU A 152 18.50 -11.60 24.01
C LEU A 152 17.05 -11.42 23.58
N GLY A 153 16.47 -10.31 24.03
CA GLY A 153 15.22 -9.77 23.52
C GLY A 153 15.47 -8.47 22.75
N VAL A 154 14.74 -8.27 21.65
CA VAL A 154 14.82 -7.05 20.83
C VAL A 154 13.47 -6.40 20.70
N GLU A 155 13.45 -5.08 20.82
CA GLU A 155 12.30 -4.23 20.59
C GLU A 155 12.64 -3.16 19.58
N MET A 156 11.68 -2.77 18.74
CA MET A 156 11.84 -1.78 17.71
C MET A 156 10.63 -0.85 17.66
N THR A 157 10.87 0.41 17.45
CA THR A 157 9.86 1.42 17.05
C THR A 157 10.47 2.37 16.04
N GLY A 158 9.63 3.06 15.25
CA GLY A 158 10.10 3.88 14.16
C GLY A 158 9.28 5.15 13.95
N THR A 159 9.87 6.04 13.17
CA THR A 159 9.28 7.26 12.63
C THR A 159 9.17 7.13 11.11
N SER A 160 9.00 8.23 10.39
CA SER A 160 8.98 8.19 8.92
C SER A 160 10.31 7.69 8.34
N ARG A 161 11.45 8.21 8.81
CA ARG A 161 12.77 8.01 8.20
C ARG A 161 13.78 7.31 9.12
N ALA A 162 13.43 7.11 10.39
CA ALA A 162 14.35 6.58 11.39
C ALA A 162 13.68 5.50 12.25
N ALA A 163 14.51 4.67 12.90
CA ALA A 163 14.09 3.72 13.92
C ALA A 163 15.02 3.74 15.13
N ILE A 164 14.49 3.24 16.25
CA ILE A 164 15.23 3.04 17.48
C ILE A 164 15.00 1.61 17.96
N PHE A 165 16.09 0.93 18.29
CA PHE A 165 16.10 -0.45 18.78
C PHE A 165 16.48 -0.46 20.24
N ARG A 166 15.84 -1.32 21.02
CA ARG A 166 16.19 -1.60 22.41
C ARG A 166 16.49 -3.09 22.55
N VAL A 167 17.73 -3.42 22.91
CA VAL A 167 18.22 -4.79 23.00
C VAL A 167 18.58 -5.08 24.44
N THR A 168 18.07 -6.19 24.98
CA THR A 168 18.34 -6.63 26.34
C THR A 168 18.94 -8.02 26.32
N TYR A 169 20.16 -8.17 26.81
CA TYR A 169 20.86 -9.46 26.93
C TYR A 169 20.54 -10.10 28.29
N SER A 170 20.30 -11.41 28.31
CA SER A 170 20.06 -12.16 29.53
C SER A 170 21.29 -12.23 30.43
N ASP A 171 22.48 -12.24 29.81
CA ASP A 171 23.76 -12.42 30.47
C ASP A 171 24.76 -11.30 30.18
N SER A 172 25.67 -11.09 31.11
CA SER A 172 26.85 -10.25 30.90
C SER A 172 27.90 -11.01 30.08
N GLY A 173 28.45 -10.36 29.06
CA GLY A 173 29.43 -11.01 28.17
C GLY A 173 29.77 -10.13 26.98
N THR A 174 29.71 -10.68 25.80
CA THR A 174 29.94 -9.94 24.54
C THR A 174 28.67 -10.00 23.68
N GLY A 175 28.27 -8.86 23.15
CA GLY A 175 27.26 -8.74 22.13
C GLY A 175 27.87 -8.28 20.80
N CYS A 176 27.14 -8.47 19.71
CA CYS A 176 27.56 -8.07 18.39
C CYS A 176 26.41 -7.40 17.63
N ILE A 177 26.70 -6.28 16.99
CA ILE A 177 25.85 -5.64 15.99
C ILE A 177 26.44 -5.92 14.62
N VAL A 178 25.63 -6.39 13.68
CA VAL A 178 26.00 -6.57 12.28
C VAL A 178 25.12 -5.69 11.42
N VAL A 179 25.70 -4.98 10.47
CA VAL A 179 25.00 -4.15 9.49
C VAL A 179 25.42 -4.55 8.09
N ASN A 180 24.48 -4.77 7.21
CA ASN A 180 24.71 -5.03 5.79
C ASN A 180 23.99 -3.97 4.96
N PRO A 181 24.63 -3.37 3.93
CA PRO A 181 23.88 -2.77 2.82
C PRO A 181 23.14 -3.90 2.09
N ASN A 182 21.90 -3.65 1.67
CA ASN A 182 21.09 -4.65 0.98
C ASN A 182 21.38 -4.68 -0.52
N SER A 183 22.67 -4.72 -0.90
CA SER A 183 23.08 -4.65 -2.30
C SER A 183 23.34 -6.03 -2.89
N ASP A 184 22.37 -6.56 -3.61
CA ASP A 184 22.48 -7.81 -4.36
C ASP A 184 23.37 -7.68 -5.60
N GLU A 185 23.51 -6.47 -6.14
CA GLU A 185 24.37 -6.20 -7.31
C GLU A 185 25.85 -5.99 -6.95
N GLY A 186 26.17 -5.88 -5.66
CA GLY A 186 27.54 -5.75 -5.18
C GLY A 186 28.18 -4.39 -5.43
N GLU A 187 27.38 -3.34 -5.52
CA GLU A 187 27.85 -1.97 -5.80
C GLU A 187 27.87 -1.08 -4.55
N GLY A 188 27.32 -1.53 -3.44
CA GLY A 188 27.24 -0.79 -2.19
C GLY A 188 28.59 -0.62 -1.48
N TRP A 189 28.58 0.20 -0.43
CA TRP A 189 29.69 0.34 0.50
C TRP A 189 29.20 0.51 1.94
N ILE A 190 30.08 0.20 2.89
CA ILE A 190 29.83 0.40 4.32
C ILE A 190 31.11 0.79 5.04
N GLU A 191 30.98 1.66 6.05
CA GLU A 191 32.09 2.18 6.85
C GLU A 191 31.71 2.19 8.33
N VAL A 192 32.66 1.87 9.21
CA VAL A 192 32.57 2.02 10.66
C VAL A 192 33.40 3.21 11.09
N ASP A 193 32.76 4.29 11.49
CA ASP A 193 33.39 5.51 12.03
C ASP A 193 33.29 5.50 13.56
N ILE A 194 34.29 4.95 14.22
CA ILE A 194 34.32 4.84 15.68
C ILE A 194 34.41 6.21 16.36
N ALA A 195 35.09 7.19 15.75
CA ALA A 195 35.19 8.54 16.30
C ALA A 195 33.83 9.23 16.39
N ARG A 196 32.94 8.96 15.45
CA ARG A 196 31.55 9.45 15.45
C ARG A 196 30.55 8.46 16.03
N ARG A 197 31.00 7.26 16.42
CA ARG A 197 30.13 6.16 16.85
C ARG A 197 29.01 5.88 15.85
N GLN A 198 29.37 5.72 14.58
CA GLN A 198 28.45 5.49 13.48
C GLN A 198 28.90 4.36 12.58
N ILE A 199 27.95 3.60 12.05
CA ILE A 199 28.12 2.78 10.86
C ILE A 199 27.34 3.47 9.75
N ARG A 200 27.97 3.68 8.59
CA ARG A 200 27.39 4.43 7.46
C ARG A 200 27.56 3.64 6.17
N GLY A 201 26.66 3.82 5.23
CA GLY A 201 26.80 3.12 3.96
C GLY A 201 25.78 3.57 2.91
N GLU A 202 25.82 2.83 1.82
CA GLU A 202 25.01 3.09 0.64
C GLU A 202 24.63 1.76 -0.03
N ASN A 203 23.37 1.68 -0.49
CA ASN A 203 22.87 0.66 -1.37
C ASN A 203 22.28 1.32 -2.62
N PRO A 204 22.90 1.21 -3.82
CA PRO A 204 22.30 1.70 -5.06
C PRO A 204 20.98 0.99 -5.39
N VAL A 205 19.98 1.76 -5.83
CA VAL A 205 18.66 1.22 -6.20
C VAL A 205 18.67 0.83 -7.68
N HIS A 206 18.15 -0.37 -7.98
CA HIS A 206 17.99 -0.89 -9.33
C HIS A 206 16.52 -0.96 -9.74
N ARG A 207 16.28 -0.72 -11.01
CA ARG A 207 14.94 -0.76 -11.61
C ARG A 207 14.45 -2.18 -11.77
N ILE A 208 13.14 -2.35 -11.67
CA ILE A 208 12.47 -3.59 -12.07
C ILE A 208 11.46 -3.29 -13.19
N TYR A 209 10.86 -4.32 -13.78
CA TYR A 209 10.00 -4.26 -14.95
C TYR A 209 10.73 -3.64 -16.15
N GLN A 210 10.24 -2.54 -16.71
CA GLN A 210 10.94 -1.88 -17.79
C GLN A 210 12.28 -1.34 -17.30
N GLY A 211 13.38 -1.64 -18.00
CA GLY A 211 14.75 -1.33 -17.56
C GLY A 211 15.24 -2.22 -16.39
N TRP A 212 14.79 -3.46 -16.33
CA TRP A 212 15.19 -4.42 -15.29
C TRP A 212 16.72 -4.51 -15.13
N GLY A 213 17.18 -4.38 -13.88
CA GLY A 213 18.59 -4.45 -13.51
C GLY A 213 19.40 -3.18 -13.76
N GLU A 214 18.86 -2.19 -14.45
CA GLU A 214 19.48 -0.88 -14.59
C GLU A 214 19.37 -0.08 -13.29
N ARG A 215 20.34 0.80 -13.04
CA ARG A 215 20.26 1.72 -11.89
C ARG A 215 19.07 2.66 -12.03
N ALA A 216 18.36 2.86 -10.94
CA ALA A 216 17.24 3.82 -10.88
C ALA A 216 17.70 5.29 -10.78
N GLY A 217 19.01 5.51 -10.66
CA GLY A 217 19.63 6.83 -10.63
C GLY A 217 19.77 7.44 -9.24
N PHE A 218 19.41 6.72 -8.20
CA PHE A 218 19.59 7.11 -6.80
C PHE A 218 20.00 5.93 -5.93
N SER A 219 20.29 6.17 -4.65
CA SER A 219 20.73 5.15 -3.70
C SER A 219 20.02 5.30 -2.36
N GLY A 220 19.91 4.19 -1.63
CA GLY A 220 19.54 4.21 -0.22
C GLY A 220 20.78 4.43 0.65
N TYR A 221 20.98 5.63 1.14
CA TYR A 221 22.03 5.97 2.11
C TYR A 221 21.54 5.73 3.53
N PHE A 222 22.42 5.29 4.42
CA PHE A 222 22.02 5.00 5.79
C PHE A 222 23.06 5.38 6.84
N VAL A 223 22.60 5.50 8.07
CA VAL A 223 23.40 5.64 9.28
C VAL A 223 22.83 4.78 10.40
N VAL A 224 23.70 4.07 11.13
CA VAL A 224 23.40 3.43 12.42
C VAL A 224 24.24 4.12 13.47
N ALA A 225 23.60 4.73 14.49
CA ALA A 225 24.25 5.45 15.56
C ALA A 225 24.32 4.59 16.82
N LEU A 226 25.50 4.51 17.40
CA LEU A 226 25.83 3.75 18.61
C LEU A 226 25.86 4.70 19.82
N PRO A 227 25.35 4.28 21.01
CA PRO A 227 25.33 5.15 22.18
C PRO A 227 26.74 5.40 22.76
N ASP A 228 26.91 6.54 23.41
CA ASP A 228 28.21 6.97 23.94
C ASP A 228 28.73 6.03 25.05
N ASP A 229 27.84 5.40 25.80
CA ASP A 229 28.17 4.48 26.90
C ASP A 229 28.40 3.02 26.46
N MET A 230 28.36 2.72 25.17
CA MET A 230 28.68 1.40 24.62
C MET A 230 30.18 1.11 24.79
N ASP A 231 30.53 0.07 25.51
CA ASP A 231 31.90 -0.39 25.67
C ASP A 231 32.32 -1.26 24.48
N ILE A 232 32.82 -0.61 23.40
CA ILE A 232 33.22 -1.25 22.15
C ILE A 232 34.56 -1.97 22.35
N ILE A 233 34.61 -3.26 22.02
CA ILE A 233 35.77 -4.14 22.13
C ILE A 233 36.49 -4.26 20.79
N GLU A 234 35.73 -4.43 19.72
CA GLU A 234 36.26 -4.72 18.39
C GLU A 234 35.32 -4.22 17.32
N THR A 235 35.86 -3.80 16.19
CA THR A 235 35.12 -3.46 14.99
C THR A 235 35.81 -4.01 13.77
N GLY A 236 35.08 -4.15 12.68
CA GLY A 236 35.64 -4.56 11.39
C GLY A 236 34.58 -4.65 10.31
N CYS A 237 35.05 -5.04 9.14
CA CYS A 237 34.21 -5.32 7.99
C CYS A 237 34.30 -6.80 7.62
N PHE A 238 33.42 -7.25 6.75
CA PHE A 238 33.42 -8.61 6.21
C PHE A 238 32.91 -8.64 4.77
N CYS A 239 33.25 -9.71 4.05
CA CYS A 239 32.71 -10.05 2.74
C CYS A 239 32.41 -11.55 2.71
N GLY A 240 31.15 -11.92 2.57
CA GLY A 240 30.73 -13.30 2.78
C GLY A 240 31.13 -13.79 4.17
N ASP A 241 31.81 -14.89 4.26
CA ASP A 241 32.29 -15.46 5.54
C ASP A 241 33.71 -14.97 5.93
N THR A 242 34.34 -14.11 5.13
CA THR A 242 35.68 -13.57 5.41
C THR A 242 35.57 -12.30 6.25
N VAL A 243 36.14 -12.33 7.46
CA VAL A 243 36.14 -11.21 8.42
C VAL A 243 37.50 -10.49 8.37
N TYR A 244 37.43 -9.15 8.34
CA TYR A 244 38.60 -8.25 8.34
C TYR A 244 38.54 -7.40 9.63
N SER A 245 39.11 -7.93 10.71
CA SER A 245 39.16 -7.24 12.02
C SER A 245 40.00 -5.96 11.90
N GLY A 246 39.45 -4.85 12.50
CA GLY A 246 40.08 -3.53 12.46
C GLY A 246 39.94 -2.78 11.13
N GLN A 247 39.40 -3.39 10.08
CA GLN A 247 39.12 -2.68 8.83
C GLN A 247 37.91 -1.77 8.99
N SER A 248 38.08 -0.50 8.60
CA SER A 248 37.03 0.52 8.80
C SER A 248 36.00 0.59 7.68
N ASP A 249 36.33 0.16 6.46
CA ASP A 249 35.42 0.26 5.30
C ASP A 249 35.61 -0.91 4.32
N ILE A 250 34.52 -1.19 3.56
CA ILE A 250 34.53 -2.15 2.45
C ILE A 250 33.51 -1.72 1.41
N ARG A 251 33.79 -1.98 0.12
CA ARG A 251 32.93 -1.57 -0.99
C ARG A 251 33.06 -2.44 -2.23
N GLY A 252 32.07 -2.36 -3.12
CA GLY A 252 32.16 -2.85 -4.49
C GLY A 252 32.11 -4.37 -4.65
N THR A 253 31.52 -5.12 -3.71
CA THR A 253 31.31 -6.57 -3.84
C THR A 253 30.05 -7.02 -3.09
N ARG A 254 29.51 -8.18 -3.46
CA ARG A 254 28.33 -8.78 -2.80
C ARG A 254 28.67 -9.31 -1.41
N GLY A 255 27.67 -9.31 -0.53
CA GLY A 255 27.78 -9.89 0.80
C GLY A 255 28.69 -9.13 1.76
N ILE A 256 28.90 -7.84 1.51
CA ILE A 256 29.65 -6.97 2.43
C ILE A 256 28.83 -6.59 3.65
N GLY A 257 29.52 -6.26 4.72
CA GLY A 257 28.94 -5.68 5.92
C GLY A 257 30.01 -5.22 6.89
N ALA A 258 29.52 -4.63 7.98
CA ALA A 258 30.35 -4.20 9.09
C ALA A 258 29.83 -4.76 10.42
N TYR A 259 30.69 -4.87 11.41
CA TYR A 259 30.31 -5.34 12.72
C TYR A 259 30.96 -4.52 13.82
N VAL A 260 30.25 -4.49 14.96
CA VAL A 260 30.76 -3.90 16.22
C VAL A 260 30.51 -4.90 17.33
N ARG A 261 31.56 -5.34 18.03
CA ARG A 261 31.52 -6.16 19.24
C ARG A 261 31.65 -5.24 20.45
N PHE A 262 30.88 -5.51 21.49
CA PHE A 262 30.82 -4.66 22.69
C PHE A 262 30.53 -5.52 23.94
N ARG A 263 30.82 -4.99 25.13
CA ARG A 263 30.48 -5.65 26.38
C ARG A 263 29.00 -5.49 26.71
N THR A 264 28.36 -6.60 27.05
CA THR A 264 26.97 -6.61 27.56
C THR A 264 26.93 -6.66 29.08
N VAL A 265 25.87 -6.12 29.64
CA VAL A 265 25.54 -6.21 31.07
C VAL A 265 24.15 -6.88 31.18
N ALA A 266 24.07 -7.97 31.94
CA ALA A 266 22.83 -8.72 32.13
C ALA A 266 21.65 -7.83 32.49
N ASN A 267 20.54 -7.97 31.76
CA ASN A 267 19.29 -7.24 31.93
C ASN A 267 19.38 -5.70 31.88
N LYS A 268 20.52 -5.13 31.38
CA LYS A 268 20.64 -3.70 31.11
C LYS A 268 20.33 -3.46 29.62
N PRO A 269 19.24 -2.73 29.30
CA PRO A 269 18.92 -2.42 27.92
C PRO A 269 20.00 -1.54 27.26
N MET A 270 20.34 -1.88 26.02
CA MET A 270 21.15 -1.07 25.13
C MET A 270 20.23 -0.50 24.05
N VAL A 271 20.50 0.74 23.62
CA VAL A 271 19.69 1.44 22.62
C VAL A 271 20.56 1.82 21.41
N VAL A 272 20.08 1.47 20.21
CA VAL A 272 20.71 1.80 18.93
C VAL A 272 19.71 2.53 18.06
N LYS A 273 20.16 3.50 17.26
CA LYS A 273 19.31 4.24 16.32
C LYS A 273 19.78 4.03 14.89
N ALA A 274 18.86 4.07 13.94
CA ALA A 274 19.17 3.99 12.53
C ALA A 274 18.27 4.93 11.72
N ALA A 275 18.75 5.41 10.58
CA ALA A 275 17.95 6.18 9.62
C ALA A 275 18.49 5.98 8.21
N SER A 276 17.63 6.29 7.22
CA SER A 276 18.03 6.32 5.82
C SER A 276 17.64 7.64 5.14
N SER A 277 18.20 7.83 3.95
CA SER A 277 17.91 8.92 3.02
C SER A 277 18.13 8.42 1.60
N PHE A 278 17.42 9.00 0.63
CA PHE A 278 17.68 8.73 -0.79
C PHE A 278 18.56 9.80 -1.45
N THR A 279 19.10 10.74 -0.68
CA THR A 279 19.90 11.83 -1.23
C THR A 279 21.38 11.76 -0.83
N SER A 280 21.69 11.41 0.42
CA SER A 280 23.06 11.31 0.91
C SER A 280 23.13 10.70 2.32
N VAL A 281 24.36 10.31 2.74
CA VAL A 281 24.63 9.96 4.16
C VAL A 281 24.34 11.13 5.10
N ASN A 282 24.64 12.36 4.69
CA ASN A 282 24.30 13.54 5.49
C ASN A 282 22.79 13.75 5.59
N GLY A 283 22.02 13.42 4.54
CA GLY A 283 20.56 13.36 4.57
C GLY A 283 20.07 12.36 5.62
N ALA A 284 20.63 11.14 5.66
CA ALA A 284 20.30 10.13 6.67
C ALA A 284 20.61 10.60 8.10
N ILE A 285 21.76 11.26 8.32
CA ILE A 285 22.12 11.86 9.61
C ILE A 285 21.13 12.99 9.95
N GLY A 286 20.79 13.83 8.99
CA GLY A 286 19.80 14.91 9.13
C GLY A 286 18.42 14.37 9.56
N ASN A 287 17.94 13.31 8.89
CA ASN A 287 16.69 12.62 9.20
C ASN A 287 16.70 12.04 10.61
N LEU A 288 17.81 11.37 11.01
CA LEU A 288 17.98 10.82 12.35
C LEU A 288 17.88 11.91 13.43
N ASN A 289 18.57 13.01 13.24
CA ASN A 289 18.61 14.13 14.19
C ASN A 289 17.27 14.88 14.27
N ALA A 290 16.56 15.01 13.15
CA ALA A 290 15.26 15.66 13.09
C ALA A 290 14.17 14.82 13.79
N GLU A 291 14.16 13.51 13.57
CA GLU A 291 13.07 12.65 14.02
C GLU A 291 13.34 11.94 15.35
N ILE A 292 14.60 11.56 15.64
CA ILE A 292 15.00 10.89 16.89
C ILE A 292 16.24 11.58 17.49
N PRO A 293 16.13 12.82 17.97
CA PRO A 293 17.28 13.55 18.51
C PRO A 293 17.85 12.93 19.81
N GLY A 294 16.99 12.29 20.60
CA GLY A 294 17.37 11.66 21.88
C GLY A 294 17.49 10.13 21.80
N TRP A 295 17.68 9.51 22.97
CA TRP A 295 17.82 8.06 23.13
C TRP A 295 16.64 7.41 23.90
N ASN A 296 15.51 8.12 24.03
CA ASN A 296 14.35 7.64 24.76
C ASN A 296 13.43 6.79 23.87
N PHE A 297 13.57 5.48 23.91
CA PHE A 297 12.77 4.52 23.18
C PHE A 297 11.26 4.69 23.42
N LEU A 298 10.84 4.87 24.67
CA LEU A 298 9.43 4.97 25.02
C LEU A 298 8.78 6.23 24.43
N SER A 299 9.51 7.35 24.40
CA SER A 299 9.01 8.58 23.79
C SER A 299 8.79 8.44 22.28
N VAL A 300 9.70 7.79 21.56
CA VAL A 300 9.55 7.53 20.12
C VAL A 300 8.34 6.64 19.86
N ARG A 301 8.19 5.56 20.62
CA ARG A 301 7.04 4.66 20.52
C ARG A 301 5.72 5.38 20.80
N GLN A 302 5.64 6.19 21.84
CA GLN A 302 4.43 6.97 22.17
C GLN A 302 4.04 7.93 21.04
N ASN A 303 5.03 8.57 20.42
CA ASN A 303 4.80 9.45 19.29
C ASN A 303 4.26 8.67 18.07
N ALA A 304 4.85 7.53 17.73
CA ALA A 304 4.39 6.67 16.66
C ALA A 304 2.95 6.16 16.91
N ALA A 305 2.67 5.70 18.13
CA ALA A 305 1.32 5.28 18.54
C ALA A 305 0.30 6.44 18.42
N SER A 306 0.71 7.67 18.79
CA SER A 306 -0.14 8.86 18.70
C SER A 306 -0.47 9.21 17.24
N GLU A 307 0.50 9.11 16.32
CA GLU A 307 0.29 9.32 14.88
C GLU A 307 -0.70 8.30 14.32
N TRP A 308 -0.57 7.02 14.65
CA TRP A 308 -1.51 6.00 14.25
C TRP A 308 -2.90 6.21 14.84
N ASN A 309 -3.02 6.52 16.14
CA ASN A 309 -4.30 6.79 16.77
C ASN A 309 -4.99 8.03 16.15
N ARG A 310 -4.24 9.03 15.73
CA ARG A 310 -4.77 10.18 14.97
C ARG A 310 -5.31 9.75 13.61
N ARG A 311 -4.58 8.93 12.86
CA ARG A 311 -5.00 8.38 11.57
C ARG A 311 -6.28 7.54 11.72
N PHE A 312 -6.32 6.63 12.66
CA PHE A 312 -7.49 5.78 12.93
C PHE A 312 -8.68 6.59 13.46
N GLY A 313 -8.42 7.73 14.09
CA GLY A 313 -9.44 8.67 14.53
C GLY A 313 -10.25 9.31 13.41
N LEU A 314 -9.77 9.26 12.15
CA LEU A 314 -10.51 9.74 10.98
C LEU A 314 -11.72 8.86 10.63
N ALA A 315 -11.68 7.56 11.00
CA ALA A 315 -12.81 6.64 10.85
C ALA A 315 -12.84 5.72 12.07
N ARG A 316 -13.79 5.96 12.98
CA ARG A 316 -13.98 5.17 14.21
C ARG A 316 -15.20 4.28 14.09
N VAL A 317 -15.04 2.99 14.44
CA VAL A 317 -16.13 2.01 14.46
C VAL A 317 -16.58 1.70 15.89
N GLU A 318 -17.89 1.50 16.07
CA GLU A 318 -18.53 1.06 17.32
C GLU A 318 -19.41 -0.16 17.01
N GLY A 319 -19.52 -1.08 17.97
CA GLY A 319 -20.11 -2.40 17.75
C GLY A 319 -19.12 -3.38 17.15
N GLY A 320 -19.59 -4.55 16.70
CA GLY A 320 -18.76 -5.64 16.20
C GLY A 320 -17.86 -6.28 17.26
N SER A 321 -17.25 -7.41 16.93
CA SER A 321 -16.27 -8.09 17.80
C SER A 321 -14.91 -7.37 17.76
N ASP A 322 -14.01 -7.74 18.67
CA ASP A 322 -12.61 -7.25 18.62
C ASP A 322 -11.89 -7.72 17.36
N SER A 323 -12.23 -8.90 16.82
CA SER A 323 -11.71 -9.37 15.53
C SER A 323 -12.17 -8.51 14.36
N ASP A 324 -13.44 -8.06 14.35
CA ASP A 324 -13.97 -7.14 13.31
C ASP A 324 -13.26 -5.79 13.37
N LYS A 325 -13.05 -5.25 14.57
CA LYS A 325 -12.30 -4.01 14.77
C LYS A 325 -10.84 -4.16 14.34
N ALA A 326 -10.20 -5.27 14.68
CA ALA A 326 -8.84 -5.57 14.27
C ALA A 326 -8.72 -5.66 12.74
N MET A 327 -9.70 -6.28 12.07
CA MET A 327 -9.75 -6.32 10.60
C MET A 327 -9.92 -4.92 10.00
N PHE A 328 -10.82 -4.10 10.56
CA PHE A 328 -11.06 -2.73 10.09
C PHE A 328 -9.82 -1.83 10.27
N TYR A 329 -9.26 -1.77 11.49
CA TYR A 329 -8.10 -0.93 11.75
C TYR A 329 -6.83 -1.48 11.08
N GLY A 330 -6.71 -2.81 10.95
CA GLY A 330 -5.66 -3.45 10.15
C GLY A 330 -5.74 -3.08 8.67
N SER A 331 -6.95 -3.03 8.11
CA SER A 331 -7.16 -2.55 6.73
C SER A 331 -6.86 -1.05 6.59
N LEU A 332 -7.26 -0.23 7.55
CA LEU A 332 -6.96 1.20 7.55
C LEU A 332 -5.44 1.46 7.73
N TYR A 333 -4.74 0.62 8.49
CA TYR A 333 -3.28 0.62 8.60
C TYR A 333 -2.63 0.36 7.23
N ARG A 334 -2.96 -0.76 6.56
CA ARG A 334 -2.38 -1.10 5.25
C ARG A 334 -2.70 -0.05 4.19
N ALA A 335 -3.93 0.47 4.16
CA ALA A 335 -4.36 1.57 3.30
C ALA A 335 -3.73 2.94 3.66
N SER A 336 -2.92 3.02 4.70
CA SER A 336 -2.21 4.25 5.11
C SER A 336 -0.69 4.13 4.97
N LEU A 337 -0.17 3.06 4.37
CA LEU A 337 1.28 2.86 4.18
C LEU A 337 1.79 3.54 2.91
N LEU A 338 1.07 3.40 1.80
CA LEU A 338 1.48 3.87 0.47
C LEU A 338 0.48 4.90 -0.10
N PRO A 339 0.90 5.76 -1.03
CA PRO A 339 2.28 6.06 -1.45
C PRO A 339 3.16 6.53 -0.28
N ARG A 340 4.47 6.17 -0.35
CA ARG A 340 5.42 6.54 0.71
C ARG A 340 6.04 7.91 0.51
N THR A 341 6.44 8.56 1.58
CA THR A 341 7.35 9.71 1.55
C THR A 341 8.67 9.31 0.93
N LEU A 342 9.20 10.12 0.01
CA LEU A 342 10.53 9.92 -0.59
C LEU A 342 11.48 11.08 -0.29
N SER A 343 10.98 12.21 0.21
CA SER A 343 11.81 13.34 0.59
C SER A 343 12.37 13.22 2.01
N ASP A 344 13.58 13.71 2.21
CA ASP A 344 14.23 13.90 3.52
C ASP A 344 13.47 14.91 4.40
N ALA A 345 13.81 14.98 5.67
CA ALA A 345 13.19 15.90 6.62
C ALA A 345 13.39 17.39 6.25
N ASP A 346 14.46 17.71 5.52
CA ASP A 346 14.73 19.05 5.00
C ASP A 346 14.05 19.34 3.64
N GLY A 347 13.28 18.37 3.11
CA GLY A 347 12.59 18.45 1.82
C GLY A 347 13.41 17.99 0.61
N SER A 348 14.68 17.61 0.77
CA SER A 348 15.52 17.10 -0.32
C SER A 348 15.01 15.75 -0.84
N TYR A 349 15.02 15.51 -2.16
CA TYR A 349 14.59 14.24 -2.76
C TYR A 349 15.33 13.97 -4.08
N PRO A 350 15.51 12.69 -4.48
CA PRO A 350 16.08 12.36 -5.78
C PRO A 350 15.10 12.73 -6.89
N ALA A 351 15.57 13.45 -7.91
CA ALA A 351 14.73 13.80 -9.06
C ALA A 351 14.28 12.55 -9.83
N PHE A 352 13.03 12.56 -10.32
CA PHE A 352 12.43 11.43 -11.02
C PHE A 352 13.19 11.07 -12.31
N ALA A 353 13.42 9.77 -12.52
CA ALA A 353 14.06 9.21 -13.70
C ALA A 353 15.39 9.92 -14.07
N SER A 354 16.12 10.43 -13.08
CA SER A 354 17.37 11.14 -13.26
C SER A 354 18.54 10.35 -12.69
N ASN A 355 19.77 10.78 -12.98
CA ASN A 355 20.98 10.14 -12.47
C ASN A 355 21.69 11.09 -11.48
N GLY A 356 21.46 10.85 -10.18
CA GLY A 356 22.13 11.58 -9.09
C GLY A 356 21.71 13.05 -8.90
N VAL A 357 20.65 13.51 -9.54
CA VAL A 357 20.13 14.87 -9.34
C VAL A 357 19.27 14.89 -8.08
N VAL A 358 19.55 15.83 -7.19
CA VAL A 358 18.77 16.08 -5.97
C VAL A 358 18.01 17.38 -6.12
N ASN A 359 16.71 17.33 -5.89
CA ASN A 359 15.82 18.49 -5.84
C ASN A 359 15.36 18.74 -4.40
N LYS A 360 14.66 19.84 -4.17
CA LYS A 360 14.11 20.19 -2.87
C LYS A 360 12.66 20.63 -2.97
N MET A 361 11.80 20.08 -2.12
CA MET A 361 10.44 20.55 -1.94
C MET A 361 10.41 21.90 -1.23
N PRO A 362 9.39 22.74 -1.47
CA PRO A 362 9.12 23.89 -0.61
C PRO A 362 8.90 23.46 0.85
N ASP A 363 9.19 24.35 1.79
CA ASP A 363 9.05 24.08 3.23
C ASP A 363 7.65 23.56 3.57
N GLY A 364 7.60 22.44 4.28
CA GLY A 364 6.37 21.80 4.72
C GLY A 364 5.69 20.89 3.68
N GLN A 365 6.17 20.84 2.44
CA GLN A 365 5.66 19.93 1.41
C GLN A 365 6.47 18.64 1.34
N VAL A 366 5.82 17.56 0.92
CA VAL A 366 6.38 16.21 0.85
C VAL A 366 6.34 15.69 -0.58
N TYR A 367 7.42 15.01 -0.99
CA TYR A 367 7.46 14.28 -2.25
C TYR A 367 7.20 12.80 -2.00
N TYR A 368 6.26 12.22 -2.78
CA TYR A 368 5.81 10.83 -2.64
C TYR A 368 6.22 9.97 -3.83
N ASP A 369 6.39 8.66 -3.57
CA ASP A 369 6.61 7.64 -4.61
C ASP A 369 5.92 6.31 -4.27
N ASP A 370 6.13 5.29 -5.13
CA ASP A 370 5.54 3.95 -5.05
C ASP A 370 4.01 4.00 -5.07
N PHE A 371 3.46 4.48 -6.18
CA PHE A 371 2.02 4.70 -6.33
C PHE A 371 1.22 3.44 -6.66
N SER A 372 1.81 2.41 -7.30
CA SER A 372 1.11 1.20 -7.76
C SER A 372 -0.21 1.52 -8.47
N MET A 373 -0.15 2.38 -9.50
CA MET A 373 -1.31 3.15 -9.96
C MET A 373 -2.42 2.30 -10.58
N TRP A 374 -2.10 1.14 -11.18
CA TRP A 374 -3.10 0.22 -11.72
C TRP A 374 -4.05 -0.31 -10.64
N ASP A 375 -3.52 -0.48 -9.42
CA ASP A 375 -4.24 -0.99 -8.27
C ASP A 375 -4.97 0.14 -7.54
N THR A 376 -4.22 1.15 -7.13
CA THR A 376 -4.58 2.10 -6.07
C THR A 376 -5.57 3.17 -6.49
N TYR A 377 -5.72 3.46 -7.79
CA TYR A 377 -6.70 4.45 -8.26
C TYR A 377 -8.15 4.07 -7.91
N ARG A 378 -8.45 2.76 -7.75
CA ARG A 378 -9.82 2.21 -7.62
C ARG A 378 -10.48 2.58 -6.29
N ALA A 379 -9.79 2.36 -5.17
CA ALA A 379 -10.30 2.69 -3.84
C ALA A 379 -9.28 3.40 -2.95
N LEU A 380 -7.99 3.08 -3.03
CA LEU A 380 -6.99 3.68 -2.13
C LEU A 380 -6.88 5.19 -2.32
N HIS A 381 -6.65 5.70 -3.53
CA HIS A 381 -6.61 7.14 -3.79
C HIS A 381 -7.93 7.84 -3.47
N PRO A 382 -9.11 7.30 -3.84
CA PRO A 382 -10.39 7.81 -3.35
C PRO A 382 -10.53 7.86 -1.82
N LEU A 383 -9.99 6.87 -1.09
CA LEU A 383 -10.00 6.85 0.37
C LEU A 383 -9.06 7.93 0.96
N ILE A 384 -7.87 8.08 0.41
CA ILE A 384 -6.93 9.15 0.79
C ILE A 384 -7.57 10.52 0.53
N THR A 385 -8.19 10.70 -0.64
CA THR A 385 -8.90 11.94 -0.99
C THR A 385 -10.07 12.23 -0.04
N LEU A 386 -10.79 11.21 0.40
CA LEU A 386 -11.88 11.35 1.36
C LEU A 386 -11.37 11.71 2.76
N LEU A 387 -10.35 11.00 3.25
CA LEU A 387 -9.90 11.13 4.64
C LEU A 387 -8.91 12.29 4.85
N THR A 388 -8.00 12.51 3.89
CA THR A 388 -6.86 13.43 3.98
C THR A 388 -6.65 14.19 2.65
N PRO A 389 -7.58 15.09 2.28
CA PRO A 389 -7.56 15.74 0.96
C PRO A 389 -6.32 16.58 0.69
N GLU A 390 -5.72 17.21 1.71
CA GLU A 390 -4.46 17.96 1.54
C GLU A 390 -3.32 17.02 1.12
N ARG A 391 -3.20 15.87 1.78
CA ARG A 391 -2.21 14.86 1.43
C ARG A 391 -2.45 14.26 0.05
N SER A 392 -3.72 14.07 -0.33
CA SER A 392 -4.07 13.67 -1.70
C SER A 392 -3.49 14.67 -2.73
N GLY A 393 -3.64 15.96 -2.49
CA GLY A 393 -3.08 16.99 -3.37
C GLY A 393 -1.55 16.99 -3.42
N GLU A 394 -0.86 16.78 -2.31
CA GLU A 394 0.61 16.62 -2.29
C GLU A 394 1.07 15.40 -3.12
N MET A 395 0.32 14.30 -3.06
CA MET A 395 0.57 13.11 -3.88
C MET A 395 0.36 13.40 -5.37
N MET A 396 -0.73 14.10 -5.72
CA MET A 396 -0.96 14.55 -7.11
C MET A 396 0.13 15.52 -7.57
N GLN A 397 0.59 16.43 -6.71
CA GLN A 397 1.73 17.32 -7.02
C GLN A 397 3.02 16.53 -7.26
N SER A 398 3.24 15.43 -6.54
CA SER A 398 4.40 14.56 -6.77
C SER A 398 4.35 13.90 -8.16
N LEU A 399 3.17 13.49 -8.65
CA LEU A 399 2.99 12.99 -10.02
C LEU A 399 3.27 14.08 -11.06
N VAL A 400 2.82 15.33 -10.81
CA VAL A 400 3.12 16.48 -11.68
C VAL A 400 4.62 16.75 -11.75
N LEU A 401 5.32 16.71 -10.60
CA LEU A 401 6.77 16.88 -10.56
C LEU A 401 7.51 15.77 -11.32
N LYS A 402 7.05 14.53 -11.20
CA LYS A 402 7.58 13.40 -11.98
C LYS A 402 7.43 13.64 -13.48
N ALA A 403 6.26 14.09 -13.90
CA ALA A 403 5.99 14.42 -15.31
C ALA A 403 6.87 15.57 -15.82
N CYS A 404 7.07 16.62 -15.02
CA CYS A 404 7.95 17.75 -15.37
C CYS A 404 9.41 17.32 -15.51
N GLN A 405 9.88 16.43 -14.62
CA GLN A 405 11.27 15.97 -14.60
C GLN A 405 11.56 14.95 -15.68
N GLY A 406 10.63 14.02 -15.93
CA GLY A 406 10.80 12.95 -16.91
C GLY A 406 10.24 13.27 -18.31
N GLY A 407 9.42 14.31 -18.46
CA GLY A 407 8.83 14.73 -19.74
C GLY A 407 7.52 14.04 -20.13
N TRP A 408 7.08 13.01 -19.39
CA TRP A 408 5.82 12.27 -19.56
C TRP A 408 5.17 11.98 -18.23
N MET A 409 3.83 11.97 -18.16
CA MET A 409 3.14 11.45 -16.98
C MET A 409 3.46 9.95 -16.85
N PRO A 410 4.01 9.50 -15.72
CA PRO A 410 4.31 8.08 -15.55
C PRO A 410 3.02 7.26 -15.46
N ILE A 411 3.03 6.06 -16.05
CA ILE A 411 1.88 5.13 -16.01
C ILE A 411 1.83 4.39 -14.67
N PHE A 412 2.98 3.89 -14.22
CA PHE A 412 3.12 3.13 -12.99
C PHE A 412 4.41 3.56 -12.26
N PRO A 413 4.41 4.73 -11.60
CA PRO A 413 5.62 5.27 -10.96
C PRO A 413 5.95 4.50 -9.68
N CYS A 414 7.07 3.78 -9.72
CA CYS A 414 7.71 3.10 -8.61
C CYS A 414 9.23 3.19 -8.76
N TRP A 415 9.96 3.04 -7.67
CA TRP A 415 11.44 3.21 -7.65
C TRP A 415 11.89 4.55 -8.25
N ASN A 416 11.04 5.57 -8.07
CA ASN A 416 11.24 6.91 -8.61
C ASN A 416 11.63 6.93 -10.10
N SER A 417 11.06 6.03 -10.88
CA SER A 417 11.41 5.76 -12.27
C SER A 417 10.18 5.41 -13.12
N TYR A 418 10.34 5.48 -14.45
CA TYR A 418 9.39 4.86 -15.37
C TYR A 418 9.50 3.35 -15.29
N THR A 419 8.39 2.64 -15.39
CA THR A 419 8.37 1.17 -15.31
C THR A 419 7.64 0.50 -16.46
N ALA A 420 6.67 1.11 -17.09
CA ALA A 420 5.70 0.48 -18.00
C ALA A 420 5.07 -0.81 -17.45
N ALA A 421 5.09 -0.96 -16.11
CA ALA A 421 4.41 -2.05 -15.43
C ALA A 421 2.90 -1.88 -15.53
N MET A 422 2.19 -3.01 -15.54
CA MET A 422 0.74 -3.08 -15.66
C MET A 422 0.20 -2.41 -16.94
N ILE A 423 -1.10 -2.15 -16.99
CA ILE A 423 -1.80 -1.58 -18.13
C ILE A 423 -2.54 -0.30 -17.72
N GLY A 424 -3.21 0.35 -18.66
CA GLY A 424 -3.94 1.61 -18.40
C GLY A 424 -3.02 2.84 -18.35
N ASP A 425 -3.59 3.97 -17.92
CA ASP A 425 -2.95 5.28 -17.73
C ASP A 425 -3.61 6.01 -16.55
N HIS A 426 -3.71 5.28 -15.43
CA HIS A 426 -4.61 5.61 -14.32
C HIS A 426 -4.19 6.80 -13.46
N CYS A 427 -3.01 7.41 -13.70
CA CYS A 427 -2.73 8.75 -13.19
C CYS A 427 -3.82 9.76 -13.64
N ALA A 428 -4.41 9.54 -14.83
CA ALA A 428 -5.55 10.34 -15.30
C ALA A 428 -6.76 10.19 -14.36
N VAL A 429 -7.06 8.96 -13.93
CA VAL A 429 -8.20 8.68 -13.05
C VAL A 429 -7.97 9.27 -11.66
N ALA A 430 -6.80 9.04 -11.06
CA ALA A 430 -6.48 9.50 -9.71
C ALA A 430 -6.46 11.04 -9.62
N ILE A 431 -5.84 11.72 -10.59
CA ILE A 431 -5.78 13.19 -10.65
C ILE A 431 -7.17 13.78 -10.92
N ALA A 432 -7.94 13.18 -11.84
CA ALA A 432 -9.30 13.62 -12.10
C ALA A 432 -10.20 13.42 -10.87
N ASP A 433 -10.10 12.29 -10.17
CA ASP A 433 -10.87 12.01 -8.94
C ASP A 433 -10.59 13.07 -7.87
N ALA A 434 -9.32 13.36 -7.58
CA ALA A 434 -8.93 14.40 -6.64
C ALA A 434 -9.48 15.78 -7.04
N ALA A 435 -9.34 16.16 -8.32
CA ALA A 435 -9.82 17.43 -8.83
C ALA A 435 -11.35 17.54 -8.78
N MET A 436 -12.10 16.52 -9.20
CA MET A 436 -13.56 16.50 -9.18
C MET A 436 -14.12 16.52 -7.75
N LYS A 437 -13.37 16.02 -6.78
CA LYS A 437 -13.68 16.07 -5.35
C LYS A 437 -13.22 17.35 -4.64
N GLY A 438 -12.70 18.33 -5.39
CA GLY A 438 -12.39 19.66 -4.87
C GLY A 438 -10.95 19.84 -4.36
N VAL A 439 -10.07 18.88 -4.50
CA VAL A 439 -8.64 19.04 -4.16
C VAL A 439 -7.99 20.01 -5.15
N ARG A 440 -7.25 21.03 -4.65
CA ARG A 440 -6.69 22.12 -5.47
C ARG A 440 -5.24 22.50 -5.10
N ASN A 441 -4.62 21.85 -4.14
CA ASN A 441 -3.25 22.14 -3.70
C ASN A 441 -2.20 21.41 -4.56
N PHE A 442 -2.43 21.35 -5.87
CA PHE A 442 -1.47 20.86 -6.88
C PHE A 442 -1.68 21.60 -8.21
N ASP A 443 -0.67 21.57 -9.08
CA ASP A 443 -0.72 22.24 -10.39
C ASP A 443 -1.55 21.44 -11.39
N LEU A 444 -2.84 21.77 -11.46
CA LEU A 444 -3.82 21.09 -12.28
C LEU A 444 -3.60 21.31 -13.78
N ASP A 445 -3.16 22.50 -14.19
CA ASP A 445 -2.92 22.82 -15.61
C ASP A 445 -1.74 22.01 -16.16
N THR A 446 -0.65 21.95 -15.38
CA THR A 446 0.51 21.12 -15.73
C THR A 446 0.17 19.63 -15.71
N ALA A 447 -0.63 19.16 -14.75
CA ALA A 447 -1.14 17.79 -14.72
C ALA A 447 -1.90 17.47 -16.00
N TYR A 448 -2.86 18.31 -16.39
CA TYR A 448 -3.64 18.14 -17.60
C TYR A 448 -2.76 18.10 -18.86
N LYS A 449 -1.79 18.99 -18.97
CA LYS A 449 -0.84 19.02 -20.08
C LYS A 449 -0.18 17.67 -20.32
N TYR A 450 0.36 17.03 -19.29
CA TYR A 450 1.08 15.77 -19.44
C TYR A 450 0.13 14.55 -19.57
N LEU A 451 -1.02 14.57 -18.94
CA LEU A 451 -2.06 13.55 -19.14
C LEU A 451 -2.61 13.60 -20.58
N ARG A 452 -2.84 14.80 -21.10
CA ARG A 452 -3.22 15.00 -22.49
C ARG A 452 -2.13 14.47 -23.44
N GLN A 453 -0.86 14.73 -23.14
CA GLN A 453 0.25 14.19 -23.91
C GLN A 453 0.18 12.67 -23.99
N ASN A 454 0.01 11.96 -22.87
CA ASN A 454 -0.14 10.50 -22.85
C ASN A 454 -1.31 10.02 -23.72
N ALA A 455 -2.44 10.75 -23.72
CA ALA A 455 -3.66 10.34 -24.41
C ALA A 455 -3.68 10.63 -25.92
N PHE A 456 -2.84 11.56 -26.41
CA PHE A 456 -2.90 12.03 -27.81
C PHE A 456 -1.58 11.92 -28.57
N VAL A 457 -0.45 11.73 -27.88
CA VAL A 457 0.88 11.82 -28.50
C VAL A 457 1.63 10.51 -28.34
N LEU A 458 2.25 10.06 -29.41
CA LEU A 458 3.18 8.92 -29.37
C LEU A 458 4.56 9.40 -28.89
N PRO A 459 5.33 8.58 -28.16
CA PRO A 459 6.72 8.87 -27.84
C PRO A 459 7.53 9.22 -29.09
N GLY A 460 8.39 10.24 -28.97
CA GLY A 460 9.15 10.76 -30.11
C GLY A 460 10.26 9.82 -30.58
N THR A 461 10.74 8.94 -29.71
CA THR A 461 11.80 7.99 -30.00
C THR A 461 11.43 6.59 -29.51
N TYR A 462 12.06 5.57 -30.11
CA TYR A 462 11.93 4.19 -29.63
C TYR A 462 12.47 4.03 -28.19
N GLY A 463 13.51 4.78 -27.83
CA GLY A 463 14.07 4.77 -26.48
C GLY A 463 13.05 5.23 -25.41
N GLU A 464 12.35 6.33 -25.64
CA GLU A 464 11.27 6.79 -24.75
C GLU A 464 10.16 5.73 -24.62
N TYR A 465 9.73 5.15 -25.76
CA TYR A 465 8.73 4.08 -25.73
C TYR A 465 9.22 2.84 -24.96
N ALA A 466 10.44 2.38 -25.25
CA ALA A 466 11.04 1.23 -24.57
C ALA A 466 11.19 1.47 -23.05
N ASP A 467 11.49 2.71 -22.65
CA ASP A 467 11.67 3.08 -21.24
C ASP A 467 10.36 3.26 -20.46
N GLY A 468 9.22 3.11 -21.08
CA GLY A 468 7.93 3.14 -20.38
C GLY A 468 7.17 4.46 -20.47
N MET A 469 7.56 5.36 -21.36
CA MET A 469 6.88 6.65 -21.59
C MET A 469 5.69 6.50 -22.52
N GLY A 470 4.60 7.21 -22.24
CA GLY A 470 3.36 7.21 -23.01
C GLY A 470 2.57 5.91 -22.99
N ARG A 471 1.35 5.95 -23.54
CA ARG A 471 0.45 4.79 -23.62
C ARG A 471 0.97 3.73 -24.61
N ARG A 472 0.91 2.46 -24.21
CA ARG A 472 1.25 1.33 -25.06
C ARG A 472 0.18 1.10 -26.12
N ALA A 473 0.57 0.76 -27.37
CA ALA A 473 -0.34 0.53 -28.49
C ALA A 473 -1.32 1.70 -28.79
N LEU A 474 -0.94 2.95 -28.44
CA LEU A 474 -1.78 4.13 -28.65
C LEU A 474 -2.15 4.33 -30.11
N ASP A 475 -1.22 4.08 -31.06
CA ASP A 475 -1.47 4.23 -32.50
C ASP A 475 -2.62 3.31 -32.96
N SER A 476 -2.59 2.03 -32.58
CA SER A 476 -3.65 1.08 -32.86
C SER A 476 -4.98 1.51 -32.23
N TYR A 477 -4.95 1.95 -30.96
CA TYR A 477 -6.12 2.41 -30.24
C TYR A 477 -6.77 3.63 -30.89
N LEU A 478 -5.98 4.61 -31.34
CA LEU A 478 -6.48 5.81 -32.02
C LEU A 478 -7.06 5.53 -33.42
N LYS A 479 -6.45 4.58 -34.14
CA LYS A 479 -6.88 4.23 -35.51
C LYS A 479 -8.13 3.37 -35.56
N CYS A 480 -8.18 2.33 -34.67
CA CYS A 480 -9.23 1.32 -34.72
C CYS A 480 -10.36 1.57 -33.71
N GLY A 481 -10.14 2.41 -32.70
CA GLY A 481 -11.00 2.54 -31.55
C GLY A 481 -10.89 1.34 -30.57
N TYR A 482 -9.89 0.48 -30.76
CA TYR A 482 -9.50 -0.62 -29.89
C TYR A 482 -8.09 -1.08 -30.27
N ILE A 483 -7.49 -1.93 -29.43
CA ILE A 483 -6.19 -2.53 -29.76
C ILE A 483 -6.46 -3.90 -30.37
N PRO A 484 -6.15 -4.11 -31.67
CA PRO A 484 -6.41 -5.38 -32.34
C PRO A 484 -5.43 -6.47 -31.89
N LEU A 485 -5.84 -7.74 -32.01
CA LEU A 485 -5.05 -8.90 -31.58
C LEU A 485 -3.70 -9.04 -32.32
N GLU A 486 -3.57 -8.46 -33.49
CA GLU A 486 -2.33 -8.41 -34.27
C GLU A 486 -1.29 -7.47 -33.64
N ASP A 487 -1.71 -6.46 -32.88
CA ASP A 487 -0.77 -5.64 -32.11
C ASP A 487 -0.27 -6.45 -30.91
N THR A 488 1.02 -6.73 -30.91
CA THR A 488 1.67 -7.50 -29.84
C THR A 488 2.04 -6.67 -28.62
N VAL A 489 1.72 -5.37 -28.63
CA VAL A 489 2.05 -4.41 -27.58
C VAL A 489 3.51 -4.53 -27.17
N GLY A 490 4.41 -4.19 -28.11
CA GLY A 490 5.86 -4.26 -27.91
C GLY A 490 6.33 -3.39 -26.76
N GLU A 491 7.48 -3.75 -26.15
CA GLU A 491 8.10 -3.00 -25.07
C GLU A 491 7.18 -2.69 -23.87
N ALA A 492 6.29 -3.60 -23.56
CA ALA A 492 5.46 -3.57 -22.37
C ALA A 492 5.85 -4.74 -21.45
N PHE A 493 5.73 -4.58 -20.15
CA PHE A 493 5.89 -5.70 -19.21
C PHE A 493 4.78 -6.73 -19.44
N HIS A 494 3.52 -6.27 -19.46
CA HIS A 494 2.36 -7.04 -19.90
C HIS A 494 2.22 -6.91 -21.42
N ARG A 495 2.66 -7.92 -22.14
CA ARG A 495 2.56 -7.98 -23.61
C ARG A 495 1.22 -8.56 -24.03
N ARG A 496 0.69 -8.10 -25.15
CA ARG A 496 -0.65 -8.43 -25.62
C ARG A 496 -1.72 -7.75 -24.75
N GLU A 497 -2.67 -8.49 -24.17
CA GLU A 497 -3.71 -7.96 -23.26
C GLU A 497 -4.54 -6.85 -23.89
N GLN A 498 -4.77 -6.95 -25.19
CA GLN A 498 -5.35 -5.92 -26.03
C GLN A 498 -6.76 -5.53 -25.58
N THR A 499 -7.55 -6.51 -25.14
CA THR A 499 -8.94 -6.30 -24.70
C THR A 499 -8.99 -5.53 -23.40
N SER A 500 -8.25 -5.96 -22.37
CA SER A 500 -8.17 -5.27 -21.08
C SER A 500 -7.67 -3.84 -21.25
N ARG A 501 -6.60 -3.65 -22.02
CA ARG A 501 -5.98 -2.36 -22.27
C ARG A 501 -6.94 -1.39 -22.99
N THR A 502 -7.77 -1.90 -23.89
CA THR A 502 -8.82 -1.12 -24.55
C THR A 502 -9.87 -0.64 -23.54
N LEU A 503 -10.30 -1.51 -22.62
CA LEU A 503 -11.25 -1.18 -21.58
C LEU A 503 -10.69 -0.11 -20.63
N GLU A 504 -9.45 -0.27 -20.21
CA GLU A 504 -8.82 0.65 -19.27
C GLU A 504 -8.56 2.01 -19.88
N TYR A 505 -8.09 2.10 -21.14
CA TYR A 505 -8.00 3.37 -21.83
C TYR A 505 -9.36 4.05 -22.04
N SER A 506 -10.46 3.28 -22.13
CA SER A 506 -11.80 3.86 -22.17
C SER A 506 -12.16 4.57 -20.86
N LEU A 507 -11.79 4.01 -19.72
CA LEU A 507 -11.95 4.65 -18.40
C LEU A 507 -11.02 5.86 -18.24
N ASP A 508 -9.75 5.74 -18.65
CA ASP A 508 -8.78 6.83 -18.56
C ASP A 508 -9.21 8.04 -19.42
N ASP A 509 -9.73 7.79 -20.63
CA ASP A 509 -10.27 8.82 -21.50
C ASP A 509 -11.54 9.46 -20.91
N PHE A 510 -12.40 8.68 -20.25
CA PHE A 510 -13.54 9.23 -19.51
C PHE A 510 -13.06 10.18 -18.41
N ALA A 511 -12.15 9.75 -17.56
CA ALA A 511 -11.62 10.54 -16.45
C ALA A 511 -10.97 11.83 -16.95
N LEU A 512 -10.16 11.74 -18.02
CA LEU A 512 -9.53 12.90 -18.63
C LEU A 512 -10.56 13.83 -19.29
N SER A 513 -11.69 13.30 -19.83
CA SER A 513 -12.79 14.14 -20.34
C SER A 513 -13.45 14.97 -19.25
N GLN A 514 -13.60 14.41 -18.04
CA GLN A 514 -14.14 15.13 -16.89
C GLN A 514 -13.21 16.27 -16.48
N LEU A 515 -11.90 15.99 -16.46
CA LEU A 515 -10.87 16.98 -16.15
C LEU A 515 -10.82 18.09 -17.21
N ALA A 516 -10.88 17.73 -18.50
CA ALA A 516 -10.95 18.70 -19.60
C ALA A 516 -12.18 19.61 -19.48
N SER A 517 -13.36 19.04 -19.17
CA SER A 517 -14.58 19.82 -18.92
C SER A 517 -14.44 20.75 -17.71
N LEU A 518 -13.82 20.30 -16.64
CA LEU A 518 -13.56 21.12 -15.44
C LEU A 518 -12.67 22.34 -15.77
N LEU A 519 -11.72 22.16 -16.71
CA LEU A 519 -10.79 23.21 -17.16
C LEU A 519 -11.36 24.06 -18.33
N GLY A 520 -12.58 23.77 -18.81
CA GLY A 520 -13.20 24.49 -19.95
C GLY A 520 -12.55 24.18 -21.30
N ILE A 521 -11.95 23.00 -21.47
CA ILE A 521 -11.29 22.56 -22.73
C ILE A 521 -12.27 21.64 -23.49
N ASP A 522 -13.37 22.22 -23.95
CA ASP A 522 -14.52 21.49 -24.53
C ASP A 522 -14.15 20.58 -25.70
N GLY A 523 -13.23 21.02 -26.60
CA GLY A 523 -12.83 20.22 -27.75
C GLY A 523 -12.17 18.88 -27.38
N ASP A 524 -11.27 18.90 -26.41
CA ASP A 524 -10.65 17.67 -25.90
C ASP A 524 -11.68 16.83 -25.10
N ALA A 525 -12.54 17.50 -24.31
CA ALA A 525 -13.59 16.82 -23.54
C ALA A 525 -14.52 16.01 -24.45
N ASP A 526 -14.93 16.54 -25.60
CA ASP A 526 -15.81 15.85 -26.56
C ASP A 526 -15.12 14.67 -27.24
N ILE A 527 -13.85 14.83 -27.64
CA ILE A 527 -13.06 13.76 -28.24
C ILE A 527 -12.88 12.61 -27.24
N LEU A 528 -12.46 12.92 -26.02
CA LEU A 528 -12.19 11.95 -24.98
C LEU A 528 -13.47 11.25 -24.53
N ARG A 529 -14.59 11.97 -24.39
CA ARG A 529 -15.91 11.38 -24.07
C ARG A 529 -16.35 10.40 -25.15
N LYS A 530 -16.12 10.72 -26.44
CA LYS A 530 -16.39 9.77 -27.54
C LYS A 530 -15.50 8.54 -27.45
N ARG A 531 -14.22 8.72 -27.14
CA ARG A 531 -13.27 7.60 -27.00
C ARG A 531 -13.55 6.73 -25.77
N SER A 532 -14.15 7.28 -24.73
CA SER A 532 -14.54 6.49 -23.55
C SER A 532 -15.60 5.41 -23.86
N GLU A 533 -16.28 5.49 -25.01
CA GLU A 533 -17.20 4.45 -25.50
C GLU A 533 -16.50 3.33 -26.28
N ASN A 534 -15.19 3.36 -26.43
CA ASN A 534 -14.41 2.36 -27.17
C ASN A 534 -14.48 0.94 -26.56
N TRP A 535 -14.87 0.82 -25.27
CA TRP A 535 -15.17 -0.46 -24.64
C TRP A 535 -16.18 -1.29 -25.44
N ARG A 536 -17.12 -0.65 -26.17
CA ARG A 536 -18.12 -1.31 -27.02
C ARG A 536 -17.48 -2.10 -28.18
N ASN A 537 -16.30 -1.69 -28.61
CA ASN A 537 -15.58 -2.35 -29.72
C ASN A 537 -15.01 -3.71 -29.31
N VAL A 538 -14.84 -3.99 -28.04
CA VAL A 538 -14.34 -5.26 -27.52
C VAL A 538 -15.40 -6.06 -26.75
N TYR A 539 -16.64 -5.55 -26.64
CA TYR A 539 -17.77 -6.34 -26.17
C TYR A 539 -18.34 -7.14 -27.34
N ASP A 540 -18.30 -8.46 -27.24
CA ASP A 540 -18.83 -9.41 -28.24
C ASP A 540 -20.26 -9.79 -27.86
N PRO A 541 -21.28 -9.30 -28.60
CA PRO A 541 -22.68 -9.57 -28.27
C PRO A 541 -23.08 -11.04 -28.46
N VAL A 542 -22.36 -11.79 -29.31
CA VAL A 542 -22.62 -13.23 -29.53
C VAL A 542 -22.08 -14.03 -28.36
N LEU A 543 -20.89 -13.73 -27.88
CA LEU A 543 -20.32 -14.36 -26.67
C LEU A 543 -21.04 -13.86 -25.41
N GLY A 544 -21.48 -12.60 -25.42
CA GLY A 544 -22.06 -11.90 -24.28
C GLY A 544 -21.03 -11.49 -23.22
N TYR A 545 -19.75 -11.45 -23.57
CA TYR A 545 -18.61 -11.04 -22.76
C TYR A 545 -17.63 -10.23 -23.60
N VAL A 546 -16.67 -9.57 -22.99
CA VAL A 546 -15.56 -8.96 -23.72
C VAL A 546 -14.72 -10.04 -24.40
N ASN A 547 -14.18 -9.72 -25.60
CA ASN A 547 -13.44 -10.68 -26.42
C ASN A 547 -12.33 -9.96 -27.22
N GLY A 548 -11.30 -10.69 -27.58
CA GLY A 548 -10.28 -10.21 -28.50
C GLY A 548 -10.85 -9.95 -29.90
N ARG A 549 -10.43 -8.84 -30.53
CA ARG A 549 -10.90 -8.44 -31.85
C ARG A 549 -9.73 -8.24 -32.82
N PHE A 550 -9.87 -8.75 -34.04
CA PHE A 550 -8.88 -8.61 -35.10
C PHE A 550 -9.02 -7.24 -35.82
N ILE A 551 -7.97 -6.86 -36.55
CA ILE A 551 -7.94 -5.57 -37.28
C ILE A 551 -9.03 -5.46 -38.35
N ASP A 552 -9.49 -6.60 -38.90
CA ASP A 552 -10.59 -6.67 -39.86
C ASP A 552 -11.98 -6.51 -39.19
N GLY A 553 -12.04 -6.34 -37.88
CA GLY A 553 -13.26 -6.14 -37.12
C GLY A 553 -13.92 -7.42 -36.64
N THR A 554 -13.39 -8.61 -36.95
CA THR A 554 -13.94 -9.88 -36.47
C THR A 554 -13.47 -10.22 -35.06
N PHE A 555 -14.34 -10.85 -34.26
CA PHE A 555 -13.96 -11.34 -32.93
C PHE A 555 -13.23 -12.68 -32.97
N ALA A 556 -12.39 -12.94 -31.97
CA ALA A 556 -11.76 -14.25 -31.79
C ALA A 556 -12.82 -15.34 -31.64
N LYS A 557 -12.62 -16.45 -32.36
CA LYS A 557 -13.54 -17.60 -32.31
C LYS A 557 -13.17 -18.56 -31.18
N ASN A 558 -14.18 -19.28 -30.66
CA ASN A 558 -14.02 -20.31 -29.62
C ASN A 558 -13.37 -19.78 -28.34
N THR A 559 -13.59 -18.51 -27.99
CA THR A 559 -13.13 -17.94 -26.72
C THR A 559 -13.91 -18.55 -25.57
N ASP A 560 -13.19 -19.13 -24.60
CA ASP A 560 -13.78 -19.53 -23.32
C ASP A 560 -13.94 -18.27 -22.43
N PRO A 561 -15.17 -17.85 -22.12
CA PRO A 561 -15.39 -16.67 -21.30
C PRO A 561 -14.94 -16.82 -19.84
N PHE A 562 -14.66 -18.04 -19.38
CA PHE A 562 -14.28 -18.36 -18.02
C PHE A 562 -12.81 -18.78 -17.87
N GLY A 563 -12.12 -18.96 -18.97
CA GLY A 563 -10.70 -19.31 -19.02
C GLY A 563 -9.80 -18.07 -19.15
N PHE A 564 -8.67 -18.09 -18.46
CA PHE A 564 -7.66 -17.04 -18.59
C PHE A 564 -7.10 -17.06 -20.03
N ASN A 565 -6.95 -15.89 -20.64
CA ASN A 565 -6.39 -15.77 -21.98
C ASN A 565 -5.48 -14.54 -22.11
N LYS A 566 -4.67 -14.53 -23.20
CA LYS A 566 -3.63 -13.53 -23.41
C LYS A 566 -4.14 -12.13 -23.76
N ALA A 567 -5.40 -11.99 -24.15
CA ALA A 567 -6.00 -10.70 -24.45
C ALA A 567 -6.56 -9.99 -23.20
N ILE A 568 -6.57 -10.72 -22.06
CA ILE A 568 -7.08 -10.27 -20.76
C ILE A 568 -5.92 -10.28 -19.75
N THR A 569 -5.76 -9.21 -19.03
CA THR A 569 -4.77 -9.09 -17.97
C THR A 569 -5.20 -9.92 -16.77
N GLU A 570 -4.34 -10.88 -16.35
CA GLU A 570 -4.46 -11.64 -15.10
C GLU A 570 -5.86 -12.19 -14.83
N GLY A 571 -6.62 -12.52 -15.88
CA GLY A 571 -7.99 -12.92 -15.70
C GLY A 571 -8.63 -13.55 -16.93
N ALA A 572 -9.95 -13.69 -16.87
CA ALA A 572 -10.82 -14.20 -17.91
C ALA A 572 -11.77 -13.11 -18.42
N PRO A 573 -12.39 -13.28 -19.60
CA PRO A 573 -13.41 -12.37 -20.09
C PRO A 573 -14.52 -12.07 -19.07
N CYS A 574 -14.94 -13.08 -18.29
CA CYS A 574 -15.97 -12.90 -17.28
C CYS A 574 -15.56 -11.97 -16.13
N HIS A 575 -14.26 -11.80 -15.86
CA HIS A 575 -13.77 -10.85 -14.88
C HIS A 575 -13.79 -9.41 -15.41
N TYR A 576 -13.32 -9.19 -16.64
CA TYR A 576 -13.18 -7.87 -17.24
C TYR A 576 -14.44 -7.31 -17.93
N THR A 577 -15.46 -8.14 -18.20
CA THR A 577 -16.70 -7.66 -18.81
C THR A 577 -17.38 -6.55 -18.00
N TRP A 578 -17.20 -6.54 -16.69
CA TRP A 578 -17.74 -5.54 -15.77
C TRP A 578 -16.87 -4.30 -15.64
N TYR A 579 -15.74 -4.27 -16.35
CA TYR A 579 -14.80 -3.14 -16.30
C TYR A 579 -15.25 -1.99 -17.22
N VAL A 580 -16.47 -1.50 -16.99
CA VAL A 580 -17.07 -0.31 -17.59
C VAL A 580 -17.69 0.55 -16.48
N PRO A 581 -16.91 0.93 -15.43
CA PRO A 581 -17.46 1.63 -14.27
C PRO A 581 -17.97 3.03 -14.61
N HIS A 582 -17.46 3.64 -15.67
CA HIS A 582 -17.87 4.97 -16.15
C HIS A 582 -19.19 4.98 -16.93
N ASN A 583 -19.64 3.83 -17.45
CA ASN A 583 -20.91 3.71 -18.18
C ASN A 583 -21.63 2.38 -17.88
N PRO A 584 -22.01 2.08 -16.61
CA PRO A 584 -22.73 0.85 -16.28
C PRO A 584 -24.09 0.71 -17.01
N ARG A 585 -24.77 1.85 -17.24
CA ARG A 585 -26.05 1.85 -17.97
C ARG A 585 -25.88 1.45 -19.42
N GLY A 586 -24.83 1.95 -20.10
CA GLY A 586 -24.51 1.49 -21.45
C GLY A 586 -24.14 0.03 -21.54
N LEU A 587 -23.52 -0.54 -20.49
CA LEU A 587 -23.24 -1.97 -20.40
C LEU A 587 -24.54 -2.79 -20.19
N ILE A 588 -25.47 -2.32 -19.37
CA ILE A 588 -26.80 -2.92 -19.18
C ILE A 588 -27.56 -2.95 -20.51
N GLU A 589 -27.53 -1.84 -21.27
CA GLU A 589 -28.15 -1.76 -22.61
C GLU A 589 -27.50 -2.77 -23.59
N ALA A 590 -26.17 -2.88 -23.60
CA ALA A 590 -25.44 -3.82 -24.44
C ALA A 590 -25.70 -5.29 -24.10
N MET A 591 -26.21 -5.56 -22.90
CA MET A 591 -26.59 -6.90 -22.40
C MET A 591 -28.11 -7.16 -22.50
N ASP A 592 -28.82 -6.47 -23.36
CA ASP A 592 -30.27 -6.60 -23.57
C ASP A 592 -31.12 -6.25 -22.33
N GLY A 593 -30.62 -5.38 -21.45
CA GLY A 593 -31.34 -4.82 -20.32
C GLY A 593 -31.02 -5.41 -18.95
N SER A 594 -31.71 -4.88 -17.93
CA SER A 594 -31.40 -5.13 -16.52
C SER A 594 -31.50 -6.62 -16.13
N ASP A 595 -32.50 -7.35 -16.62
CA ASP A 595 -32.70 -8.74 -16.21
C ASP A 595 -31.57 -9.65 -16.70
N SER A 596 -31.13 -9.49 -17.95
CA SER A 596 -29.99 -10.22 -18.53
C SER A 596 -28.68 -9.85 -17.82
N PHE A 597 -28.45 -8.56 -17.61
CA PHE A 597 -27.30 -8.06 -16.86
C PHE A 597 -27.23 -8.67 -15.45
N VAL A 598 -28.33 -8.57 -14.68
CA VAL A 598 -28.41 -9.05 -13.31
C VAL A 598 -28.20 -10.57 -13.25
N SER A 599 -28.87 -11.33 -14.12
CA SER A 599 -28.73 -12.79 -14.17
C SER A 599 -27.29 -13.21 -14.43
N LYS A 600 -26.62 -12.55 -15.38
CA LYS A 600 -25.22 -12.82 -15.71
C LYS A 600 -24.28 -12.42 -14.58
N LEU A 601 -24.47 -11.25 -13.98
CA LEU A 601 -23.66 -10.75 -12.88
C LEU A 601 -23.82 -11.63 -11.62
N ASP A 602 -25.05 -12.01 -11.24
CA ASP A 602 -25.27 -12.91 -10.10
C ASP A 602 -24.67 -14.31 -10.33
N SER A 603 -24.65 -14.77 -11.60
CA SER A 603 -23.99 -16.03 -11.96
C SER A 603 -22.48 -16.04 -11.70
N MET A 604 -21.82 -14.88 -11.74
CA MET A 604 -20.40 -14.77 -11.40
C MET A 604 -20.11 -15.21 -9.97
N PHE A 605 -21.01 -14.87 -9.04
CA PHE A 605 -20.91 -15.25 -7.63
C PHE A 605 -21.46 -16.67 -7.37
N THR A 606 -22.66 -16.97 -7.85
CA THR A 606 -23.33 -18.25 -7.60
C THR A 606 -22.63 -19.43 -8.23
N CYS A 607 -21.92 -19.23 -9.36
CA CYS A 607 -21.10 -20.24 -10.03
C CYS A 607 -19.60 -20.20 -9.59
N ARG A 608 -19.26 -19.46 -8.54
CA ARG A 608 -17.89 -19.37 -8.01
C ARG A 608 -16.84 -18.91 -9.04
N ARG A 609 -17.18 -17.90 -9.84
CA ARG A 609 -16.31 -17.30 -10.86
C ARG A 609 -15.75 -15.95 -10.43
N TYR A 610 -16.25 -15.38 -9.33
CA TYR A 610 -15.74 -14.16 -8.75
C TYR A 610 -14.38 -14.41 -8.11
N TRP A 611 -13.43 -13.53 -8.39
CA TRP A 611 -12.11 -13.54 -7.75
C TRP A 611 -11.84 -12.21 -7.10
N HIS A 612 -11.80 -12.19 -5.77
CA HIS A 612 -11.56 -10.96 -4.99
C HIS A 612 -10.09 -10.57 -4.96
N GLY A 613 -9.18 -11.50 -5.16
CA GLY A 613 -7.74 -11.27 -5.14
C GLY A 613 -7.20 -10.52 -6.35
N ASN A 614 -8.05 -10.12 -7.33
CA ASN A 614 -7.63 -9.29 -8.44
C ASN A 614 -8.54 -8.06 -8.60
N GLU A 615 -7.94 -6.88 -8.65
CA GLU A 615 -8.54 -5.55 -8.54
C GLU A 615 -9.62 -5.25 -9.58
N PRO A 616 -9.55 -5.71 -10.85
CA PRO A 616 -10.63 -5.52 -11.81
C PRO A 616 -12.00 -6.03 -11.38
N CYS A 617 -12.04 -6.90 -10.34
CA CYS A 617 -13.29 -7.41 -9.77
C CYS A 617 -13.83 -6.57 -8.60
N HIS A 618 -13.09 -5.61 -8.05
CA HIS A 618 -13.44 -4.91 -6.81
C HIS A 618 -14.75 -4.12 -6.89
N GLN A 619 -15.09 -3.49 -8.02
CA GLN A 619 -16.34 -2.74 -8.19
C GLN A 619 -17.55 -3.64 -8.50
N VAL A 620 -17.34 -4.90 -8.88
CA VAL A 620 -18.34 -5.76 -9.53
C VAL A 620 -19.59 -5.95 -8.67
N ALA A 621 -19.42 -6.21 -7.36
CA ALA A 621 -20.56 -6.39 -6.45
C ALA A 621 -21.44 -5.15 -6.28
N TYR A 622 -20.91 -3.96 -6.54
CA TYR A 622 -21.65 -2.69 -6.46
C TYR A 622 -22.40 -2.35 -7.75
N MET A 623 -22.11 -3.03 -8.86
CA MET A 623 -22.74 -2.75 -10.14
C MET A 623 -24.23 -3.12 -10.21
N PHE A 624 -24.71 -3.97 -9.33
CA PHE A 624 -26.15 -4.27 -9.21
C PHE A 624 -26.99 -3.04 -8.91
N ASN A 625 -26.42 -2.03 -8.23
CA ASN A 625 -27.14 -0.77 -7.94
C ASN A 625 -27.62 -0.05 -9.21
N TYR A 626 -26.82 -0.10 -10.30
CA TYR A 626 -27.16 0.55 -11.56
C TYR A 626 -28.28 -0.17 -12.33
N ALA A 627 -28.56 -1.43 -11.97
CA ALA A 627 -29.71 -2.22 -12.45
C ALA A 627 -30.90 -2.21 -11.48
N GLY A 628 -30.83 -1.41 -10.40
CA GLY A 628 -31.89 -1.31 -9.38
C GLY A 628 -31.98 -2.50 -8.42
N ARG A 629 -30.96 -3.38 -8.37
CA ARG A 629 -30.93 -4.58 -7.51
C ARG A 629 -29.98 -4.34 -6.31
N TYR A 630 -30.37 -3.38 -5.48
CA TYR A 630 -29.63 -3.01 -4.24
C TYR A 630 -29.48 -4.20 -3.29
N ASP A 631 -30.49 -5.08 -3.24
CA ASP A 631 -30.48 -6.29 -2.43
C ASP A 631 -29.33 -7.23 -2.79
N LEU A 632 -28.99 -7.36 -4.08
CA LEU A 632 -27.86 -8.19 -4.52
C LEU A 632 -26.52 -7.53 -4.19
N THR A 633 -26.39 -6.22 -4.33
CA THR A 633 -25.21 -5.51 -3.82
C THR A 633 -25.01 -5.80 -2.33
N GLN A 634 -26.04 -5.59 -1.50
CA GLN A 634 -25.99 -5.80 -0.05
C GLN A 634 -25.59 -7.24 0.31
N LYS A 635 -26.19 -8.22 -0.35
CA LYS A 635 -25.88 -9.64 -0.19
C LYS A 635 -24.42 -9.94 -0.48
N TRP A 636 -23.95 -9.53 -1.67
CA TRP A 636 -22.63 -9.94 -2.14
C TRP A 636 -21.48 -9.18 -1.49
N VAL A 637 -21.63 -7.88 -1.21
CA VAL A 637 -20.57 -7.15 -0.50
C VAL A 637 -20.38 -7.68 0.93
N ARG A 638 -21.48 -8.03 1.61
CA ARG A 638 -21.39 -8.63 2.96
C ARG A 638 -20.78 -10.02 2.92
N TYR A 639 -21.15 -10.82 1.91
CA TYR A 639 -20.56 -12.14 1.68
C TYR A 639 -19.04 -12.04 1.44
N ILE A 640 -18.60 -11.15 0.54
CA ILE A 640 -17.17 -10.91 0.25
C ILE A 640 -16.44 -10.48 1.52
N ALA A 641 -16.95 -9.49 2.25
CA ALA A 641 -16.33 -9.02 3.47
C ALA A 641 -16.16 -10.12 4.52
N ALA A 642 -17.09 -11.09 4.58
CA ALA A 642 -17.05 -12.19 5.53
C ALA A 642 -16.15 -13.38 5.10
N THR A 643 -15.96 -13.57 3.78
CA THR A 643 -15.23 -14.76 3.25
C THR A 643 -13.84 -14.46 2.74
N GLU A 644 -13.58 -13.21 2.34
CA GLU A 644 -12.32 -12.81 1.70
C GLU A 644 -11.39 -12.01 2.61
N TYR A 645 -11.82 -11.74 3.86
CA TYR A 645 -11.04 -11.01 4.86
C TYR A 645 -11.11 -11.70 6.22
N GLN A 646 -9.96 -11.92 6.84
CA GLN A 646 -9.83 -12.54 8.15
C GLN A 646 -8.69 -11.87 8.92
N ASN A 647 -8.84 -11.68 10.23
CA ASN A 647 -7.77 -11.17 11.09
C ASN A 647 -6.78 -12.29 11.46
N THR A 648 -6.12 -12.85 10.44
CA THR A 648 -5.11 -13.92 10.54
C THR A 648 -3.98 -13.67 9.54
N PRO A 649 -2.79 -14.25 9.71
CA PRO A 649 -1.70 -14.09 8.74
C PRO A 649 -2.05 -14.50 7.31
N GLY A 650 -2.97 -15.46 7.10
CA GLY A 650 -3.49 -15.87 5.78
C GLY A 650 -4.80 -15.19 5.36
N GLY A 651 -5.17 -14.09 6.00
CA GLY A 651 -6.52 -13.52 5.93
C GLY A 651 -6.79 -12.54 4.76
N LEU A 652 -6.01 -12.57 3.69
CA LEU A 652 -6.24 -11.78 2.47
C LEU A 652 -6.31 -12.68 1.25
N SER A 653 -7.14 -12.33 0.26
CA SER A 653 -7.48 -13.20 -0.88
C SER A 653 -6.48 -13.21 -2.03
N GLY A 654 -5.45 -12.43 -1.95
CA GLY A 654 -4.39 -12.22 -2.92
C GLY A 654 -3.53 -11.09 -2.45
N ASN A 655 -2.72 -10.54 -3.30
CA ASN A 655 -1.90 -9.38 -3.01
C ASN A 655 -2.77 -8.22 -2.48
N ASP A 656 -2.32 -7.52 -1.43
CA ASP A 656 -3.03 -6.34 -0.88
C ASP A 656 -2.86 -5.10 -1.78
N ASP A 657 -1.89 -5.15 -2.67
CA ASP A 657 -1.52 -4.18 -3.69
C ASP A 657 -1.55 -2.74 -3.19
N ALA A 658 -0.50 -2.43 -2.44
CA ALA A 658 -0.30 -1.11 -1.84
C ALA A 658 -1.44 -0.65 -0.91
N GLY A 659 -2.25 -1.58 -0.41
CA GLY A 659 -3.41 -1.29 0.43
C GLY A 659 -4.72 -1.11 -0.34
N GLN A 660 -4.76 -1.43 -1.64
CA GLN A 660 -5.99 -1.32 -2.44
C GLN A 660 -7.08 -2.30 -1.98
N MET A 661 -6.74 -3.57 -1.77
CA MET A 661 -7.69 -4.56 -1.22
C MET A 661 -8.19 -4.12 0.17
N SER A 662 -7.30 -3.62 1.01
CA SER A 662 -7.63 -3.07 2.33
C SER A 662 -8.52 -1.84 2.25
N ALA A 663 -8.33 -0.94 1.29
CA ALA A 663 -9.19 0.23 1.07
C ALA A 663 -10.61 -0.18 0.63
N TRP A 664 -10.75 -1.27 -0.14
CA TRP A 664 -12.05 -1.85 -0.46
C TRP A 664 -12.81 -2.25 0.80
N TYR A 665 -12.14 -2.94 1.74
CA TYR A 665 -12.76 -3.33 3.01
C TYR A 665 -13.17 -2.12 3.85
N VAL A 666 -12.33 -1.08 3.93
CA VAL A 666 -12.66 0.15 4.66
C VAL A 666 -13.90 0.81 4.07
N PHE A 667 -13.97 1.04 2.75
CA PHE A 667 -15.16 1.62 2.12
C PHE A 667 -16.41 0.76 2.33
N THR A 668 -16.29 -0.55 2.17
CA THR A 668 -17.40 -1.48 2.41
C THR A 668 -17.90 -1.40 3.86
N ALA A 669 -16.98 -1.28 4.83
CA ALA A 669 -17.34 -1.10 6.24
C ALA A 669 -18.08 0.22 6.51
N LEU A 670 -17.79 1.28 5.74
CA LEU A 670 -18.53 2.54 5.77
C LEU A 670 -19.93 2.42 5.14
N GLY A 671 -20.21 1.35 4.37
CA GLY A 671 -21.49 1.13 3.69
C GLY A 671 -21.60 1.78 2.31
N PHE A 672 -20.51 2.20 1.67
CA PHE A 672 -20.51 2.75 0.31
C PHE A 672 -19.14 2.55 -0.38
N TYR A 673 -19.10 2.64 -1.72
CA TYR A 673 -17.90 2.36 -2.52
C TYR A 673 -17.80 3.28 -3.76
N PRO A 674 -16.59 3.78 -4.13
CA PRO A 674 -16.36 4.58 -5.33
C PRO A 674 -16.27 3.67 -6.57
N VAL A 675 -17.38 3.35 -7.21
CA VAL A 675 -17.41 2.45 -8.38
C VAL A 675 -16.63 3.04 -9.56
N CYS A 676 -16.74 4.32 -9.79
CA CYS A 676 -16.02 5.05 -10.84
C CYS A 676 -15.29 6.26 -10.22
N PRO A 677 -14.03 6.11 -9.82
CA PRO A 677 -13.20 7.27 -9.49
C PRO A 677 -13.18 8.25 -10.67
N SER A 678 -13.06 9.54 -10.41
CA SER A 678 -13.35 10.69 -11.28
C SER A 678 -14.83 11.09 -11.42
N GLN A 679 -15.77 10.27 -10.92
CA GLN A 679 -17.12 10.71 -10.58
C GLN A 679 -17.20 10.90 -9.05
N PRO A 680 -17.59 12.09 -8.55
CA PRO A 680 -17.62 12.36 -7.12
C PRO A 680 -18.85 11.72 -6.44
N GLU A 681 -19.03 10.41 -6.65
CA GLU A 681 -20.17 9.60 -6.22
C GLU A 681 -19.73 8.29 -5.60
N TYR A 682 -20.58 7.72 -4.74
CA TYR A 682 -20.40 6.43 -4.11
C TYR A 682 -21.67 5.59 -4.23
N ALA A 683 -21.52 4.34 -4.66
CA ALA A 683 -22.62 3.36 -4.61
C ALA A 683 -22.82 2.87 -3.18
N LEU A 684 -24.07 2.89 -2.71
CA LEU A 684 -24.44 2.39 -1.40
C LEU A 684 -24.41 0.86 -1.36
N GLY A 685 -23.80 0.33 -0.31
CA GLY A 685 -23.83 -1.08 0.05
C GLY A 685 -24.54 -1.30 1.37
N VAL A 686 -23.85 -1.95 2.31
CA VAL A 686 -24.32 -2.21 3.67
C VAL A 686 -23.16 -2.01 4.64
N PRO A 687 -23.32 -1.23 5.72
CA PRO A 687 -22.27 -1.04 6.70
C PRO A 687 -21.96 -2.34 7.46
N LEU A 688 -20.70 -2.50 7.88
CA LEU A 688 -20.24 -3.71 8.61
C LEU A 688 -20.21 -3.51 10.13
N PHE A 689 -20.60 -2.33 10.63
CA PHE A 689 -20.65 -1.99 12.04
C PHE A 689 -21.96 -1.30 12.40
N GLU A 690 -22.35 -1.37 13.66
CA GLU A 690 -23.54 -0.68 14.17
C GLU A 690 -23.43 0.83 13.99
N LYS A 691 -22.22 1.39 14.18
CA LYS A 691 -21.96 2.80 14.03
C LYS A 691 -20.53 3.05 13.54
N VAL A 692 -20.41 4.01 12.62
CA VAL A 692 -19.11 4.57 12.22
C VAL A 692 -19.14 6.08 12.37
N VAL A 693 -18.06 6.67 12.89
CA VAL A 693 -17.86 8.11 12.93
C VAL A 693 -16.72 8.48 12.00
N LEU A 694 -17.05 9.00 10.84
CA LEU A 694 -16.12 9.47 9.83
C LEU A 694 -15.82 10.96 10.07
N LYS A 695 -14.53 11.31 10.18
CA LYS A 695 -14.04 12.68 10.42
C LYS A 695 -12.96 13.06 9.42
N PRO A 696 -13.31 13.35 8.15
CA PRO A 696 -12.33 13.78 7.16
C PRO A 696 -11.58 15.03 7.62
N GLU A 697 -10.29 15.14 7.31
CA GLU A 697 -9.54 16.37 7.55
C GLU A 697 -10.16 17.53 6.74
N GLY A 698 -10.40 18.67 7.37
CA GLY A 698 -11.08 19.82 6.75
C GLY A 698 -12.58 19.64 6.49
N GLY A 699 -13.14 18.43 6.66
CA GLY A 699 -14.55 18.11 6.48
C GLY A 699 -15.37 18.16 7.76
N LYS A 700 -16.70 17.98 7.62
CA LYS A 700 -17.60 17.84 8.77
C LYS A 700 -17.74 16.36 9.15
N PRO A 701 -17.88 16.04 10.45
CA PRO A 701 -18.13 14.67 10.87
C PRO A 701 -19.43 14.11 10.28
N LEU A 702 -19.34 12.90 9.72
CA LEU A 702 -20.49 12.09 9.29
C LEU A 702 -20.62 10.91 10.25
N VAL A 703 -21.79 10.76 10.87
CA VAL A 703 -22.15 9.60 11.66
C VAL A 703 -22.92 8.64 10.77
N ILE A 704 -22.46 7.42 10.63
CA ILE A 704 -23.13 6.33 9.90
C ILE A 704 -23.71 5.40 10.95
N MET A 705 -25.04 5.16 10.89
CA MET A 705 -25.78 4.33 11.83
C MET A 705 -26.48 3.20 11.09
N ALA A 706 -26.30 1.97 11.56
CA ALA A 706 -27.06 0.81 11.10
C ALA A 706 -28.08 0.42 12.18
N HIS A 707 -29.34 0.85 12.02
CA HIS A 707 -30.42 0.49 12.91
C HIS A 707 -30.79 -0.99 12.71
N ASP A 708 -31.10 -1.69 13.80
CA ASP A 708 -31.44 -3.12 13.79
C ASP A 708 -30.30 -4.01 13.22
N TYR A 709 -29.05 -3.59 13.39
CA TYR A 709 -27.86 -4.33 12.93
C TYR A 709 -27.80 -5.70 13.63
N SER A 710 -27.75 -6.77 12.85
CA SER A 710 -27.53 -8.15 13.33
C SER A 710 -26.93 -9.05 12.25
N ALA A 711 -26.60 -10.29 12.61
CA ALA A 711 -26.11 -11.28 11.66
C ALA A 711 -27.18 -11.68 10.61
N GLU A 712 -28.47 -11.65 10.98
CA GLU A 712 -29.60 -12.01 10.12
C GLU A 712 -30.05 -10.84 9.24
N ASN A 713 -29.90 -9.61 9.71
CA ASN A 713 -30.33 -8.41 9.00
C ASN A 713 -29.26 -7.94 8.02
N ILE A 714 -29.13 -8.66 6.90
CA ILE A 714 -28.09 -8.40 5.88
C ILE A 714 -28.52 -7.44 4.78
N TYR A 715 -29.79 -7.06 4.74
CA TYR A 715 -30.37 -6.15 3.75
C TYR A 715 -30.68 -4.78 4.37
N VAL A 716 -30.91 -3.80 3.52
CA VAL A 716 -31.29 -2.42 3.90
C VAL A 716 -32.69 -2.15 3.35
N ALA A 717 -33.60 -1.80 4.26
CA ALA A 717 -34.97 -1.42 3.93
C ALA A 717 -35.06 0.03 3.43
N GLU A 718 -34.27 0.91 4.00
CA GLU A 718 -34.25 2.35 3.71
C GLU A 718 -32.89 2.95 4.09
N VAL A 719 -32.46 3.97 3.33
CA VAL A 719 -31.31 4.81 3.67
C VAL A 719 -31.80 6.25 3.80
N ARG A 720 -31.34 6.96 4.84
CA ARG A 720 -31.59 8.40 5.02
C ARG A 720 -30.28 9.15 5.26
N LEU A 721 -30.16 10.32 4.66
CA LEU A 721 -29.12 11.28 4.96
C LEU A 721 -29.75 12.54 5.55
N ASN A 722 -29.38 12.86 6.80
CA ASN A 722 -29.93 14.00 7.55
C ASN A 722 -31.48 13.99 7.57
N GLY A 723 -32.09 12.81 7.74
CA GLY A 723 -33.53 12.59 7.77
C GLY A 723 -34.22 12.53 6.39
N VAL A 724 -33.49 12.83 5.30
CA VAL A 724 -34.03 12.76 3.93
C VAL A 724 -33.70 11.39 3.33
N ARG A 725 -34.69 10.72 2.77
CA ARG A 725 -34.52 9.44 2.10
C ARG A 725 -33.58 9.57 0.90
N VAL A 726 -32.64 8.63 0.78
CA VAL A 726 -31.74 8.51 -0.37
C VAL A 726 -32.32 7.48 -1.33
N ASP A 727 -32.73 7.95 -2.51
CA ASP A 727 -33.21 7.08 -3.59
C ASP A 727 -32.09 6.82 -4.61
N GLY A 728 -32.17 5.70 -5.35
CA GLY A 728 -31.24 5.39 -6.43
C GLY A 728 -29.91 4.75 -6.00
N GLY A 729 -29.71 4.48 -4.71
CA GLY A 729 -28.55 3.71 -4.21
C GLY A 729 -27.19 4.38 -4.40
N ILE A 730 -27.16 5.72 -4.53
CA ILE A 730 -25.92 6.51 -4.75
C ILE A 730 -25.96 7.76 -3.85
N ILE A 731 -24.80 8.11 -3.30
CA ILE A 731 -24.57 9.39 -2.59
C ILE A 731 -23.35 10.10 -3.18
N THR A 732 -23.34 11.43 -3.10
CA THR A 732 -22.24 12.24 -3.63
C THR A 732 -21.13 12.47 -2.60
N HIS A 733 -19.92 12.74 -3.06
CA HIS A 733 -18.80 13.13 -2.21
C HIS A 733 -19.13 14.37 -1.35
N GLY A 734 -19.79 15.37 -1.95
CA GLY A 734 -20.21 16.56 -1.22
C GLY A 734 -21.22 16.26 -0.10
N GLN A 735 -22.10 15.26 -0.28
CA GLN A 735 -23.02 14.82 0.77
C GLN A 735 -22.26 14.14 1.93
N VAL A 736 -21.26 13.31 1.62
CA VAL A 736 -20.42 12.63 2.63
C VAL A 736 -19.60 13.65 3.42
N THR A 737 -18.89 14.55 2.74
CA THR A 737 -18.02 15.56 3.39
C THR A 737 -18.80 16.72 4.01
N GLY A 738 -20.06 16.91 3.60
CA GLY A 738 -21.00 17.82 4.24
C GLY A 738 -21.38 17.43 5.66
N GLY A 739 -21.16 16.17 6.02
CA GLY A 739 -21.36 15.62 7.36
C GLY A 739 -22.83 15.44 7.74
N GLY A 740 -23.04 15.09 8.99
CA GLY A 740 -24.38 14.84 9.55
C GLY A 740 -24.62 13.38 9.92
N LEU A 741 -25.80 12.87 9.58
CA LEU A 741 -26.23 11.51 9.94
C LEU A 741 -26.69 10.73 8.70
N LEU A 742 -25.97 9.65 8.39
CA LEU A 742 -26.34 8.65 7.36
C LEU A 742 -26.88 7.41 8.06
N GLU A 743 -28.15 7.09 7.83
CA GLU A 743 -28.87 6.04 8.53
C GLU A 743 -29.21 4.91 7.56
N PHE A 744 -28.90 3.69 7.95
CA PHE A 744 -29.29 2.45 7.28
C PHE A 744 -30.27 1.70 8.18
N PHE A 745 -31.49 1.46 7.70
CA PHE A 745 -32.49 0.67 8.40
C PHE A 745 -32.39 -0.78 7.92
N MET A 746 -31.80 -1.63 8.75
CA MET A 746 -31.49 -3.01 8.38
C MET A 746 -32.70 -3.93 8.45
N THR A 747 -32.69 -4.98 7.66
CA THR A 747 -33.77 -5.98 7.58
C THR A 747 -33.22 -7.35 7.14
N ASN A 748 -33.94 -8.42 7.46
CA ASN A 748 -33.64 -9.77 6.98
C ASN A 748 -34.34 -10.12 5.65
N ARG A 749 -35.08 -9.18 5.05
CA ARG A 749 -35.82 -9.40 3.80
C ARG A 749 -35.27 -8.53 2.68
N PRO A 750 -34.94 -9.11 1.51
CA PRO A 750 -34.55 -8.34 0.33
C PRO A 750 -35.73 -7.44 -0.13
N ARG A 751 -35.42 -6.25 -0.61
CA ARG A 751 -36.38 -5.27 -1.11
C ARG A 751 -35.96 -4.71 -2.46
#